data_bb5c78ea0d91987a5cac02967463949d
#
_entry.id   bb5c78ea0d91987a5cac02967463949d
#
_cell.length_a   1.000
_cell.length_b   1.000
_cell.length_c   1.000
_cell.angle_alpha   90.00
_cell.angle_beta   90.00
_cell.angle_gamma   90.00
#
_symmetry.space_group_name_H-M   'P 1'
#
loop_
_entity.id
_entity.type
_entity.pdbx_description
1 polymer ?
#
loop_
_entity_poly.entity_id
_entity_poly.type
_entity_poly.pdbx_seq_one_letter_code
_entity_poly.pdbx_strand_id
1 'polypeptide(L)'
;MLFLIACSTKKNTFLSRNSHALSTKYNILYNGGIGLEKGLKSVQGNNQDNFWKILPIEKMQIDENFSEGEKAKNADFEKAETKATKAIQKHSMNIGGREKNYQIDEAYLMLGKARYYDQRFIPALEAFNYILYKYPNSSNIYTAKIWREKTNMRLGNDAIVIKNINLLLKKTDLDKQTFSDANALLSEAFLNLEEKDSAITKLKIAEKFTKINEDRARYRFILGQLYQEAGKKDSANYFYDGVIDMNRKADRKYMMHAYAKKAEMFDYQNGNQGLFIETYNKLVSDRENRPYYDILFYEMGVFFDKYKVQDTALIFYNKSLGRKSKDPYLVASTYRNIGNMYFKNTDYTMAAKYYDSTLTKLDKKTREYAFIEKNRKNLDNVIKYEGIAKRDDSIIKVKGLSDPDRKIYFEGYIAELKKKDEAKRILAEKEKEKLANIDRNTSTGNSPTAINPNATGMPTDPGTPTPPGGNETASTFYFYNPTTVAYGKLQFKKMWGNRTLGGNWRLAGLKSANNAAMNDTINSKDAANALKDTIVIPKYTTDFYEKQLPTTQVAMDSINKERNFSYYQLGLIYKEKFKEYNLASDKLEQLLKNNPEEKLILPSMYNLYKIYQITNPARAERVKSDITSNYPNSRYAQILSNSNTDNLASADKEYQKWYKLFQEEQFDTVLDNIDNLINQYSGDEIVSKYELLKANTLGKVNGLAAYKKALEGVADNYPNTDEGKNAREILEKQIPSLEKMDFTAVDGKNWKIVYAVPKGDTKTVKQIEEAIKKFLSVENFERLTTSFDKYNKTESFVVIHGLKSEAYARDVSELLRDEKPYKVSHPAIIISSDNYTVIQIKKNLEAYLAPKNP
;
A
#
# COMPACT_ATOMS: atom_id res chain seq x y z
N MET A 1 -36.58 -56.47 32.31
CA MET A 1 -37.13 -56.00 31.01
C MET A 1 -37.02 -54.46 30.97
N LEU A 2 -35.95 -53.94 30.45
CA LEU A 2 -35.75 -52.50 30.30
C LEU A 2 -36.63 -52.04 29.12
N PHE A 3 -37.74 -51.36 29.38
CA PHE A 3 -38.52 -50.68 28.34
C PHE A 3 -37.68 -49.53 27.81
N LEU A 4 -37.06 -49.69 26.68
CA LEU A 4 -36.58 -48.60 25.84
C LEU A 4 -37.79 -47.84 25.33
N ILE A 5 -38.28 -46.87 26.11
CA ILE A 5 -39.30 -45.94 25.67
C ILE A 5 -38.59 -45.03 24.66
N ALA A 6 -38.67 -45.38 23.39
CA ALA A 6 -38.29 -44.53 22.32
C ALA A 6 -39.27 -43.34 22.29
N CYS A 7 -38.86 -42.17 22.81
CA CYS A 7 -39.66 -40.94 22.76
C CYS A 7 -39.90 -40.55 21.30
N SER A 8 -41.17 -40.55 20.87
CA SER A 8 -41.54 -40.20 19.50
C SER A 8 -41.66 -38.68 19.32
N THR A 9 -41.07 -38.14 18.29
CA THR A 9 -41.22 -36.72 17.88
C THR A 9 -42.63 -36.33 17.49
N LYS A 10 -43.51 -37.33 17.26
CA LYS A 10 -44.94 -37.14 16.91
C LYS A 10 -45.87 -37.06 18.12
N LYS A 11 -45.41 -37.41 19.33
CA LYS A 11 -46.24 -37.43 20.57
C LYS A 11 -46.02 -36.15 21.39
N ASN A 12 -47.04 -35.36 21.62
CA ASN A 12 -47.00 -34.16 22.45
C ASN A 12 -47.15 -34.44 23.94
N THR A 13 -46.41 -35.38 24.51
CA THR A 13 -46.39 -35.67 25.94
C THR A 13 -45.26 -34.86 26.63
N PHE A 14 -45.44 -34.57 27.91
CA PHE A 14 -44.42 -33.89 28.73
C PHE A 14 -43.07 -34.62 28.68
N LEU A 15 -43.08 -35.95 28.84
CA LEU A 15 -41.86 -36.78 28.79
C LEU A 15 -41.19 -36.71 27.41
N SER A 16 -41.96 -36.78 26.32
CA SER A 16 -41.40 -36.70 24.95
C SER A 16 -40.75 -35.34 24.69
N ARG A 17 -41.44 -34.25 25.01
CA ARG A 17 -40.90 -32.91 24.85
C ARG A 17 -39.61 -32.67 25.60
N ASN A 18 -39.60 -33.02 26.91
CA ASN A 18 -38.40 -32.83 27.74
C ASN A 18 -37.25 -33.77 27.36
N SER A 19 -37.53 -35.04 27.01
CA SER A 19 -36.49 -35.94 26.50
C SER A 19 -35.82 -35.43 25.26
N HIS A 20 -36.59 -34.97 24.25
CA HIS A 20 -36.04 -34.38 23.05
C HIS A 20 -35.33 -33.08 23.34
N ALA A 21 -35.83 -32.19 24.17
CA ALA A 21 -35.19 -30.96 24.57
C ALA A 21 -33.86 -31.18 25.30
N LEU A 22 -33.83 -32.09 26.29
CA LEU A 22 -32.62 -32.44 27.02
C LEU A 22 -31.55 -33.09 26.11
N SER A 23 -31.95 -34.00 25.22
CA SER A 23 -31.06 -34.61 24.25
C SER A 23 -30.50 -33.58 23.27
N THR A 24 -31.35 -32.66 22.80
CA THR A 24 -30.93 -31.52 21.94
C THR A 24 -29.89 -30.68 22.66
N LYS A 25 -30.19 -30.20 23.87
CA LYS A 25 -29.36 -29.27 24.62
C LYS A 25 -28.01 -29.86 25.02
N TYR A 26 -28.07 -30.95 25.76
CA TYR A 26 -26.87 -31.47 26.46
C TYR A 26 -26.01 -32.41 25.61
N ASN A 27 -26.57 -33.07 24.58
CA ASN A 27 -25.80 -33.94 23.71
C ASN A 27 -25.42 -33.32 22.39
N ILE A 28 -26.35 -32.64 21.73
CA ILE A 28 -26.13 -32.20 20.35
C ILE A 28 -25.62 -30.78 20.32
N LEU A 29 -26.35 -29.82 20.89
CA LEU A 29 -26.00 -28.39 20.86
C LEU A 29 -24.74 -28.12 21.71
N TYR A 30 -24.56 -28.81 22.85
CA TYR A 30 -23.32 -28.68 23.65
C TYR A 30 -22.08 -29.03 22.82
N ASN A 31 -22.08 -30.19 22.13
CA ASN A 31 -20.96 -30.61 21.29
C ASN A 31 -20.82 -29.75 20.02
N GLY A 32 -21.93 -29.21 19.50
CA GLY A 32 -21.90 -28.23 18.40
C GLY A 32 -21.31 -26.88 18.84
N GLY A 33 -21.66 -26.43 20.04
CA GLY A 33 -21.12 -25.21 20.67
C GLY A 33 -19.61 -25.26 20.86
N ILE A 34 -19.07 -26.44 21.30
CA ILE A 34 -17.61 -26.63 21.35
C ILE A 34 -16.95 -26.43 19.98
N GLY A 35 -17.57 -26.97 18.91
CA GLY A 35 -17.09 -26.74 17.53
C GLY A 35 -17.14 -25.28 17.17
N LEU A 36 -18.29 -24.63 17.39
CA LEU A 36 -18.46 -23.19 17.07
C LEU A 36 -17.42 -22.32 17.81
N GLU A 37 -17.19 -22.59 19.10
CA GLU A 37 -16.21 -21.85 19.91
C GLU A 37 -14.77 -22.06 19.42
N LYS A 38 -14.39 -23.29 19.05
CA LYS A 38 -13.08 -23.58 18.49
C LYS A 38 -12.88 -22.89 17.14
N GLY A 39 -13.86 -22.96 16.25
CA GLY A 39 -13.85 -22.28 14.98
C GLY A 39 -13.71 -20.76 15.15
N LEU A 40 -14.47 -20.17 16.08
CA LEU A 40 -14.40 -18.75 16.40
C LEU A 40 -12.99 -18.35 16.92
N LYS A 41 -12.42 -19.13 17.84
CA LYS A 41 -11.05 -18.90 18.33
C LYS A 41 -10.02 -18.98 17.20
N SER A 42 -10.20 -19.88 16.25
CA SER A 42 -9.34 -19.97 15.06
C SER A 42 -9.47 -18.72 14.17
N VAL A 43 -10.69 -18.29 13.85
CA VAL A 43 -10.94 -17.08 13.06
C VAL A 43 -10.35 -15.84 13.75
N GLN A 44 -10.59 -15.67 15.04
CA GLN A 44 -10.07 -14.54 15.81
C GLN A 44 -8.54 -14.60 15.99
N GLY A 45 -7.96 -15.79 16.11
CA GLY A 45 -6.51 -16.00 16.22
C GLY A 45 -5.77 -15.71 14.92
N ASN A 46 -6.37 -16.06 13.79
CA ASN A 46 -5.80 -15.81 12.46
C ASN A 46 -5.99 -14.35 11.99
N ASN A 47 -6.95 -13.63 12.57
CA ASN A 47 -7.20 -12.24 12.25
C ASN A 47 -6.14 -11.34 12.91
N GLN A 48 -5.24 -10.77 12.10
CA GLN A 48 -4.28 -9.78 12.55
C GLN A 48 -4.89 -8.39 12.42
N ASP A 49 -5.16 -7.76 13.57
CA ASP A 49 -5.63 -6.37 13.60
C ASP A 49 -4.56 -5.43 13.02
N ASN A 50 -4.96 -4.60 12.07
CA ASN A 50 -4.12 -3.53 11.55
C ASN A 50 -4.37 -2.23 12.32
N PHE A 51 -3.56 -1.98 13.36
CA PHE A 51 -3.69 -0.79 14.22
C PHE A 51 -3.32 0.54 13.55
N TRP A 52 -2.79 0.51 12.33
CA TRP A 52 -2.52 1.70 11.51
C TRP A 52 -3.76 2.26 10.83
N LYS A 53 -4.80 1.44 10.69
CA LYS A 53 -6.11 1.82 10.16
C LYS A 53 -7.15 1.78 11.27
N ILE A 54 -8.31 2.40 11.05
CA ILE A 54 -9.46 2.22 11.94
C ILE A 54 -9.76 0.72 11.99
N LEU A 55 -9.79 0.17 13.19
CA LEU A 55 -10.11 -1.24 13.38
C LEU A 55 -11.59 -1.49 13.01
N PRO A 56 -11.91 -2.61 12.35
CA PRO A 56 -13.29 -3.04 12.21
C PRO A 56 -13.90 -3.34 13.58
N ILE A 57 -15.18 -3.11 13.76
CA ILE A 57 -15.86 -3.38 15.04
C ILE A 57 -15.86 -4.88 15.31
N GLU A 58 -16.18 -5.69 14.30
CA GLU A 58 -16.08 -7.14 14.39
C GLU A 58 -14.68 -7.63 14.01
N LYS A 59 -14.10 -8.49 14.87
CA LYS A 59 -12.79 -9.11 14.65
C LYS A 59 -12.93 -10.30 13.67
N MET A 60 -13.18 -10.02 12.41
CA MET A 60 -13.30 -11.00 11.35
C MET A 60 -12.83 -10.42 10.03
N GLN A 61 -11.91 -11.11 9.37
CA GLN A 61 -11.48 -10.78 8.01
C GLN A 61 -12.34 -11.55 6.99
N ILE A 62 -12.80 -10.85 5.96
CA ILE A 62 -13.56 -11.44 4.86
C ILE A 62 -12.58 -11.82 3.75
N ASP A 63 -12.75 -12.99 3.17
CA ASP A 63 -12.02 -13.42 1.98
C ASP A 63 -12.69 -12.81 0.74
N GLU A 64 -11.99 -11.89 0.06
CA GLU A 64 -12.49 -11.20 -1.14
C GLU A 64 -12.72 -12.14 -2.34
N ASN A 65 -12.11 -13.32 -2.33
CA ASN A 65 -12.24 -14.33 -3.39
C ASN A 65 -13.32 -15.38 -3.09
N PHE A 66 -14.20 -15.09 -2.16
CA PHE A 66 -15.24 -16.03 -1.75
C PHE A 66 -16.30 -16.20 -2.85
N SER A 67 -16.44 -17.43 -3.38
CA SER A 67 -17.56 -17.80 -4.26
C SER A 67 -18.71 -18.41 -3.44
N GLU A 68 -19.92 -17.91 -3.65
CA GLU A 68 -21.15 -18.42 -3.03
C GLU A 68 -21.36 -19.90 -3.42
N GLY A 69 -21.63 -20.74 -2.45
CA GLY A 69 -22.01 -22.14 -2.67
C GLY A 69 -20.94 -23.19 -2.33
N GLU A 70 -19.73 -22.77 -1.95
CA GLU A 70 -18.69 -23.72 -1.52
C GLU A 70 -19.04 -24.42 -0.21
N LYS A 71 -18.57 -25.69 -0.07
CA LYS A 71 -18.68 -26.48 1.16
C LYS A 71 -17.94 -25.77 2.31
N ALA A 72 -18.33 -26.10 3.56
CA ALA A 72 -17.66 -25.58 4.75
C ALA A 72 -16.13 -25.71 4.63
N LYS A 73 -15.43 -24.56 4.81
CA LYS A 73 -13.96 -24.50 4.74
C LYS A 73 -13.30 -24.88 6.07
N ASN A 74 -13.99 -24.64 7.18
CA ASN A 74 -13.49 -24.91 8.51
C ASN A 74 -14.21 -26.10 9.14
N ALA A 75 -13.46 -27.16 9.44
CA ALA A 75 -13.98 -28.40 10.02
C ALA A 75 -14.70 -28.20 11.37
N ASP A 76 -14.33 -27.21 12.17
CA ASP A 76 -14.98 -26.92 13.44
C ASP A 76 -16.36 -26.27 13.22
N PHE A 77 -16.52 -25.39 12.20
CA PHE A 77 -17.82 -24.85 11.80
C PHE A 77 -18.69 -25.92 11.13
N GLU A 78 -18.11 -26.79 10.31
CA GLU A 78 -18.79 -27.94 9.73
C GLU A 78 -19.34 -28.87 10.81
N LYS A 79 -18.56 -29.12 11.86
CA LYS A 79 -19.00 -29.90 13.03
C LYS A 79 -20.19 -29.22 13.74
N ALA A 80 -20.12 -27.90 13.94
CA ALA A 80 -21.22 -27.15 14.57
C ALA A 80 -22.49 -27.20 13.70
N GLU A 81 -22.37 -27.03 12.39
CA GLU A 81 -23.46 -27.11 11.40
C GLU A 81 -24.07 -28.51 11.38
N THR A 82 -23.23 -29.58 11.32
CA THR A 82 -23.70 -30.98 11.35
C THR A 82 -24.47 -31.30 12.63
N LYS A 83 -24.01 -30.78 13.78
CA LYS A 83 -24.72 -30.96 15.05
C LYS A 83 -26.04 -30.20 15.09
N ALA A 84 -26.06 -28.93 14.65
CA ALA A 84 -27.27 -28.15 14.59
C ALA A 84 -28.31 -28.79 13.65
N THR A 85 -27.89 -29.22 12.46
CA THR A 85 -28.73 -29.94 11.51
C THR A 85 -29.28 -31.24 12.07
N LYS A 86 -28.44 -32.03 12.80
CA LYS A 86 -28.88 -33.23 13.48
C LYS A 86 -29.93 -32.94 14.56
N ALA A 87 -29.79 -31.84 15.31
CA ALA A 87 -30.78 -31.41 16.28
C ALA A 87 -32.14 -31.14 15.60
N ILE A 88 -32.11 -30.38 14.52
CA ILE A 88 -33.30 -30.03 13.73
C ILE A 88 -33.96 -31.26 13.15
N GLN A 89 -33.23 -32.13 12.47
CA GLN A 89 -33.77 -33.33 11.80
C GLN A 89 -34.30 -34.40 12.74
N LYS A 90 -33.58 -34.64 13.86
CA LYS A 90 -33.88 -35.78 14.76
C LYS A 90 -34.76 -35.41 15.94
N HIS A 91 -34.78 -34.15 16.36
CA HIS A 91 -35.41 -33.73 17.60
C HIS A 91 -36.46 -32.63 17.43
N SER A 92 -36.70 -32.12 16.23
CA SER A 92 -37.84 -31.21 15.96
C SER A 92 -39.14 -31.95 16.17
N MET A 93 -40.06 -31.31 16.90
CA MET A 93 -41.36 -31.82 17.26
C MET A 93 -42.45 -30.87 16.72
N ASN A 94 -42.52 -30.78 15.39
CA ASN A 94 -43.53 -29.90 14.76
C ASN A 94 -44.90 -30.64 14.81
N ILE A 95 -45.71 -30.30 15.79
CA ILE A 95 -47.05 -30.89 16.00
C ILE A 95 -48.13 -29.83 15.88
N GLY A 96 -49.07 -30.04 14.95
CA GLY A 96 -50.10 -29.04 14.66
C GLY A 96 -49.54 -27.68 14.19
N GLY A 97 -48.46 -27.70 13.38
CA GLY A 97 -47.85 -26.49 12.85
C GLY A 97 -46.97 -25.74 13.87
N ARG A 98 -46.87 -26.20 15.11
CA ARG A 98 -46.10 -25.57 16.19
C ARG A 98 -44.97 -26.46 16.66
N GLU A 99 -43.76 -25.91 16.79
CA GLU A 99 -42.64 -26.60 17.39
C GLU A 99 -42.84 -26.76 18.89
N LYS A 100 -42.63 -27.98 19.40
CA LYS A 100 -42.82 -28.35 20.82
C LYS A 100 -41.44 -28.55 21.54
N ASN A 101 -40.37 -28.74 20.79
CA ASN A 101 -39.03 -28.74 21.35
C ASN A 101 -38.49 -27.31 21.39
N TYR A 102 -38.45 -26.71 22.57
CA TYR A 102 -38.02 -25.32 22.80
C TYR A 102 -36.53 -25.09 22.65
N GLN A 103 -35.74 -26.08 22.17
CA GLN A 103 -34.31 -25.94 21.87
C GLN A 103 -34.01 -25.88 20.35
N ILE A 104 -35.03 -25.91 19.49
CA ILE A 104 -34.83 -25.94 18.04
C ILE A 104 -34.48 -24.56 17.49
N ASP A 105 -34.98 -23.49 18.07
CA ASP A 105 -34.60 -22.10 17.76
C ASP A 105 -33.11 -21.89 18.04
N GLU A 106 -32.58 -22.44 19.15
CA GLU A 106 -31.15 -22.42 19.48
C GLU A 106 -30.32 -23.21 18.44
N ALA A 107 -30.87 -24.34 17.93
CA ALA A 107 -30.23 -25.11 16.88
C ALA A 107 -30.11 -24.28 15.56
N TYR A 108 -31.17 -23.59 15.16
CA TYR A 108 -31.12 -22.67 13.99
C TYR A 108 -30.18 -21.49 14.21
N LEU A 109 -30.14 -20.95 15.43
CA LEU A 109 -29.20 -19.88 15.78
C LEU A 109 -27.74 -20.34 15.66
N MET A 110 -27.42 -21.53 16.15
CA MET A 110 -26.08 -22.15 16.02
C MET A 110 -25.75 -22.41 14.54
N LEU A 111 -26.71 -22.93 13.77
CA LEU A 111 -26.59 -23.18 12.33
C LEU A 111 -26.21 -21.88 11.59
N GLY A 112 -26.99 -20.83 11.84
CA GLY A 112 -26.74 -19.52 11.22
C GLY A 112 -25.38 -18.94 11.60
N LYS A 113 -24.98 -19.02 12.88
CA LYS A 113 -23.67 -18.54 13.35
C LYS A 113 -22.51 -19.33 12.74
N ALA A 114 -22.63 -20.66 12.66
CA ALA A 114 -21.60 -21.49 12.04
C ALA A 114 -21.38 -21.16 10.57
N ARG A 115 -22.47 -20.98 9.82
CA ARG A 115 -22.44 -20.58 8.41
C ARG A 115 -21.91 -19.16 8.22
N TYR A 116 -22.26 -18.22 9.11
CA TYR A 116 -21.79 -16.85 9.10
C TYR A 116 -20.26 -16.77 9.25
N TYR A 117 -19.70 -17.44 10.28
CA TYR A 117 -18.26 -17.42 10.51
C TYR A 117 -17.48 -18.22 9.46
N ASP A 118 -18.13 -19.16 8.80
CA ASP A 118 -17.59 -19.86 7.62
C ASP A 118 -17.76 -19.05 6.32
N GLN A 119 -18.23 -17.80 6.43
CA GLN A 119 -18.47 -16.84 5.35
C GLN A 119 -19.53 -17.23 4.30
N ARG A 120 -20.38 -18.18 4.64
CA ARG A 120 -21.55 -18.57 3.82
C ARG A 120 -22.76 -17.75 4.25
N PHE A 121 -22.81 -16.47 3.79
CA PHE A 121 -23.74 -15.47 4.30
C PHE A 121 -25.19 -15.73 3.88
N ILE A 122 -25.46 -16.17 2.64
CA ILE A 122 -26.84 -16.46 2.20
C ILE A 122 -27.43 -17.64 2.98
N PRO A 123 -26.78 -18.82 3.09
CA PRO A 123 -27.28 -19.89 3.95
C PRO A 123 -27.40 -19.52 5.43
N ALA A 124 -26.55 -18.59 5.93
CA ALA A 124 -26.68 -18.08 7.29
C ALA A 124 -27.95 -17.21 7.44
N LEU A 125 -28.21 -16.33 6.46
CA LEU A 125 -29.40 -15.48 6.44
C LEU A 125 -30.70 -16.30 6.44
N GLU A 126 -30.75 -17.40 5.69
CA GLU A 126 -31.87 -18.32 5.68
C GLU A 126 -32.16 -18.91 7.06
N ALA A 127 -31.12 -19.35 7.78
CA ALA A 127 -31.29 -19.89 9.12
C ALA A 127 -31.84 -18.86 10.13
N PHE A 128 -31.33 -17.62 10.07
CA PHE A 128 -31.83 -16.54 10.93
C PHE A 128 -33.27 -16.13 10.57
N ASN A 129 -33.59 -16.00 9.28
CA ASN A 129 -34.94 -15.71 8.81
C ASN A 129 -35.93 -16.78 9.23
N TYR A 130 -35.53 -18.06 9.23
CA TYR A 130 -36.37 -19.15 9.69
C TYR A 130 -36.75 -18.99 11.16
N ILE A 131 -35.81 -18.58 12.05
CA ILE A 131 -36.14 -18.27 13.45
C ILE A 131 -37.18 -17.15 13.53
N LEU A 132 -37.00 -16.07 12.79
CA LEU A 132 -37.86 -14.89 12.83
C LEU A 132 -39.30 -15.20 12.36
N TYR A 133 -39.40 -16.09 11.36
CA TYR A 133 -40.69 -16.51 10.81
C TYR A 133 -41.37 -17.56 11.69
N LYS A 134 -40.64 -18.60 12.11
CA LYS A 134 -41.25 -19.78 12.75
C LYS A 134 -41.35 -19.67 14.27
N TYR A 135 -40.44 -18.90 14.89
CA TYR A 135 -40.31 -18.78 16.35
C TYR A 135 -40.40 -17.31 16.84
N PRO A 136 -41.43 -16.54 16.51
CA PRO A 136 -41.52 -15.11 16.82
C PRO A 136 -41.49 -14.80 18.33
N ASN A 137 -41.85 -15.78 19.18
CA ASN A 137 -41.84 -15.66 20.65
C ASN A 137 -40.59 -16.32 21.29
N SER A 138 -39.57 -16.66 20.51
CA SER A 138 -38.32 -17.21 21.04
C SER A 138 -37.60 -16.21 21.93
N SER A 139 -36.98 -16.71 23.02
CA SER A 139 -36.06 -15.91 23.84
C SER A 139 -34.84 -15.40 23.05
N ASN A 140 -34.52 -16.07 21.95
CA ASN A 140 -33.43 -15.70 21.05
C ASN A 140 -33.84 -14.74 19.92
N ILE A 141 -35.08 -14.24 19.92
CA ILE A 141 -35.63 -13.46 18.80
C ILE A 141 -34.80 -12.18 18.50
N TYR A 142 -34.35 -11.47 19.54
CA TYR A 142 -33.59 -10.25 19.37
C TYR A 142 -32.15 -10.56 18.91
N THR A 143 -31.55 -11.62 19.46
CA THR A 143 -30.26 -12.14 19.01
C THR A 143 -30.32 -12.55 17.54
N ALA A 144 -31.34 -13.30 17.12
CA ALA A 144 -31.53 -13.70 15.72
C ALA A 144 -31.70 -12.49 14.78
N LYS A 145 -32.41 -11.44 15.23
CA LYS A 145 -32.55 -10.18 14.47
C LYS A 145 -31.17 -9.52 14.28
N ILE A 146 -30.35 -9.40 15.32
CA ILE A 146 -29.03 -8.80 15.22
C ILE A 146 -28.13 -9.62 14.27
N TRP A 147 -28.14 -10.95 14.38
CA TRP A 147 -27.33 -11.81 13.51
C TRP A 147 -27.83 -11.77 12.05
N ARG A 148 -29.13 -11.67 11.82
CA ARG A 148 -29.64 -11.42 10.47
C ARG A 148 -29.11 -10.12 9.88
N GLU A 149 -29.18 -9.02 10.64
CA GLU A 149 -28.72 -7.73 10.16
C GLU A 149 -27.20 -7.68 10.03
N LYS A 150 -26.48 -8.37 10.91
CA LYS A 150 -25.02 -8.57 10.79
C LYS A 150 -24.66 -9.28 9.48
N THR A 151 -25.48 -10.26 9.10
CA THR A 151 -25.32 -10.96 7.82
C THR A 151 -25.68 -10.07 6.63
N ASN A 152 -26.76 -9.28 6.73
CA ASN A 152 -27.14 -8.29 5.71
C ASN A 152 -26.02 -7.25 5.49
N MET A 153 -25.35 -6.80 6.55
CA MET A 153 -24.22 -5.89 6.45
C MET A 153 -23.08 -6.51 5.64
N ARG A 154 -22.77 -7.81 5.87
CA ARG A 154 -21.75 -8.52 5.09
C ARG A 154 -22.11 -8.67 3.61
N LEU A 155 -23.39 -8.59 3.28
CA LEU A 155 -23.91 -8.57 1.90
C LEU A 155 -24.04 -7.13 1.33
N GLY A 156 -23.52 -6.11 2.03
CA GLY A 156 -23.54 -4.72 1.56
C GLY A 156 -24.86 -3.98 1.74
N ASN A 157 -25.79 -4.51 2.54
CA ASN A 157 -27.12 -3.92 2.74
C ASN A 157 -27.17 -2.95 3.93
N ASP A 158 -26.16 -2.08 4.12
CA ASP A 158 -25.99 -1.22 5.30
C ASP A 158 -27.21 -0.33 5.60
N ALA A 159 -27.84 0.25 4.59
CA ALA A 159 -29.03 1.09 4.77
C ALA A 159 -30.23 0.31 5.37
N ILE A 160 -30.40 -0.95 4.97
CA ILE A 160 -31.43 -1.85 5.50
C ILE A 160 -31.12 -2.20 6.95
N VAL A 161 -29.85 -2.48 7.25
CA VAL A 161 -29.36 -2.75 8.61
C VAL A 161 -29.67 -1.58 9.54
N ILE A 162 -29.33 -0.35 9.13
CA ILE A 162 -29.61 0.87 9.92
C ILE A 162 -31.11 1.00 10.20
N LYS A 163 -31.95 0.82 9.20
CA LYS A 163 -33.42 0.88 9.37
C LYS A 163 -33.92 -0.17 10.37
N ASN A 164 -33.52 -1.43 10.18
CA ASN A 164 -34.05 -2.55 10.97
C ASN A 164 -33.52 -2.53 12.41
N ILE A 165 -32.26 -2.18 12.64
CA ILE A 165 -31.70 -2.08 13.98
C ILE A 165 -32.26 -0.87 14.73
N ASN A 166 -32.50 0.28 14.08
CA ASN A 166 -33.16 1.40 14.71
C ASN A 166 -34.61 1.04 15.13
N LEU A 167 -35.33 0.19 14.36
CA LEU A 167 -36.64 -0.34 14.77
C LEU A 167 -36.51 -1.30 15.96
N LEU A 168 -35.44 -2.13 16.01
CA LEU A 168 -35.17 -3.02 17.13
C LEU A 168 -34.90 -2.22 18.42
N LEU A 169 -34.10 -1.17 18.35
CA LEU A 169 -33.75 -0.32 19.50
C LEU A 169 -34.90 0.46 20.12
N LYS A 170 -36.07 0.54 19.44
CA LYS A 170 -37.31 1.10 20.02
C LYS A 170 -37.99 0.15 21.02
N LYS A 171 -37.53 -1.11 21.12
CA LYS A 171 -38.02 -2.07 22.11
C LYS A 171 -37.42 -1.77 23.47
N THR A 172 -38.24 -1.88 24.51
CA THR A 172 -37.85 -1.52 25.90
C THR A 172 -37.32 -2.70 26.72
N ASP A 173 -37.48 -3.91 26.20
CA ASP A 173 -37.13 -5.17 26.87
C ASP A 173 -35.79 -5.80 26.44
N LEU A 174 -34.91 -5.01 25.81
CA LEU A 174 -33.58 -5.44 25.42
C LEU A 174 -32.65 -5.52 26.65
N ASP A 175 -31.97 -6.65 26.81
CA ASP A 175 -30.90 -6.73 27.78
C ASP A 175 -29.69 -5.87 27.38
N LYS A 176 -28.81 -5.54 28.35
CA LYS A 176 -27.69 -4.61 28.16
C LYS A 176 -26.73 -5.05 27.07
N GLN A 177 -26.46 -6.38 26.95
CA GLN A 177 -25.53 -6.88 25.94
C GLN A 177 -26.14 -6.81 24.53
N THR A 178 -27.40 -7.27 24.38
CA THR A 178 -28.14 -7.17 23.11
C THR A 178 -28.27 -5.72 22.65
N PHE A 179 -28.50 -4.79 23.60
CA PHE A 179 -28.55 -3.35 23.30
C PHE A 179 -27.17 -2.81 22.84
N SER A 180 -26.08 -3.27 23.48
CA SER A 180 -24.72 -2.93 23.05
C SER A 180 -24.40 -3.47 21.65
N ASP A 181 -24.69 -4.75 21.40
CA ASP A 181 -24.41 -5.42 20.11
C ASP A 181 -25.17 -4.74 18.95
N ALA A 182 -26.43 -4.33 19.19
CA ALA A 182 -27.22 -3.59 18.20
C ALA A 182 -26.59 -2.21 17.88
N ASN A 183 -26.11 -1.47 18.90
CA ASN A 183 -25.46 -0.18 18.67
C ASN A 183 -24.06 -0.35 18.04
N ALA A 184 -23.32 -1.40 18.37
CA ALA A 184 -22.06 -1.72 17.73
C ALA A 184 -22.25 -2.02 16.22
N LEU A 185 -23.28 -2.80 15.88
CA LEU A 185 -23.64 -3.09 14.49
C LEU A 185 -24.05 -1.84 13.71
N LEU A 186 -24.84 -0.94 14.33
CA LEU A 186 -25.17 0.36 13.73
C LEU A 186 -23.91 1.19 13.47
N SER A 187 -22.98 1.21 14.42
CA SER A 187 -21.75 1.94 14.26
C SER A 187 -20.92 1.41 13.07
N GLU A 188 -20.83 0.10 12.91
CA GLU A 188 -20.13 -0.51 11.77
C GLU A 188 -20.83 -0.18 10.43
N ALA A 189 -22.17 -0.24 10.38
CA ALA A 189 -22.93 0.15 9.20
C ALA A 189 -22.74 1.64 8.84
N PHE A 190 -22.68 2.54 9.83
CA PHE A 190 -22.37 3.94 9.60
C PHE A 190 -20.93 4.16 9.14
N LEU A 191 -19.95 3.39 9.65
CA LEU A 191 -18.57 3.45 9.16
C LEU A 191 -18.47 2.99 7.71
N ASN A 192 -19.20 1.97 7.31
CA ASN A 192 -19.25 1.50 5.92
C ASN A 192 -19.82 2.57 4.96
N LEU A 193 -20.74 3.42 5.46
CA LEU A 193 -21.32 4.55 4.73
C LEU A 193 -20.53 5.87 4.91
N GLU A 194 -19.36 5.82 5.54
CA GLU A 194 -18.49 6.97 5.84
C GLU A 194 -19.13 8.03 6.78
N GLU A 195 -20.24 7.71 7.45
CA GLU A 195 -20.92 8.57 8.42
C GLU A 195 -20.27 8.49 9.82
N LYS A 196 -19.07 9.04 9.97
CA LYS A 196 -18.23 8.89 11.17
C LYS A 196 -18.87 9.45 12.45
N ASP A 197 -19.57 10.58 12.40
CA ASP A 197 -20.20 11.19 13.58
C ASP A 197 -21.34 10.31 14.13
N SER A 198 -22.17 9.77 13.24
CA SER A 198 -23.22 8.80 13.58
C SER A 198 -22.60 7.52 14.17
N ALA A 199 -21.52 7.02 13.59
CA ALA A 199 -20.78 5.88 14.08
C ALA A 199 -20.22 6.10 15.49
N ILE A 200 -19.56 7.22 15.74
CA ILE A 200 -19.04 7.60 17.07
C ILE A 200 -20.18 7.60 18.11
N THR A 201 -21.31 8.20 17.77
CA THR A 201 -22.45 8.29 18.67
C THR A 201 -22.96 6.91 19.09
N LYS A 202 -23.09 6.00 18.12
CA LYS A 202 -23.55 4.63 18.39
C LYS A 202 -22.48 3.79 19.12
N LEU A 203 -21.22 3.95 18.76
CA LEU A 203 -20.14 3.19 19.40
C LEU A 203 -19.94 3.58 20.87
N LYS A 204 -20.15 4.85 21.24
CA LYS A 204 -20.15 5.29 22.64
C LYS A 204 -21.23 4.59 23.46
N ILE A 205 -22.40 4.39 22.86
CA ILE A 205 -23.48 3.64 23.52
C ILE A 205 -23.09 2.19 23.68
N ALA A 206 -22.55 1.58 22.63
CA ALA A 206 -22.08 0.18 22.66
C ALA A 206 -20.99 -0.03 23.74
N GLU A 207 -20.00 0.85 23.81
CA GLU A 207 -18.93 0.83 24.81
C GLU A 207 -19.48 0.87 26.24
N LYS A 208 -20.44 1.74 26.49
CA LYS A 208 -21.02 1.94 27.82
C LYS A 208 -21.79 0.69 28.30
N PHE A 209 -22.49 -0.01 27.42
CA PHE A 209 -23.41 -1.09 27.79
C PHE A 209 -22.85 -2.50 27.63
N THR A 210 -21.75 -2.70 26.88
CA THR A 210 -21.15 -4.03 26.74
C THR A 210 -20.68 -4.59 28.08
N LYS A 211 -20.94 -5.88 28.28
CA LYS A 211 -20.43 -6.66 29.44
C LYS A 211 -19.10 -7.33 29.16
N ILE A 212 -18.67 -7.35 27.89
CA ILE A 212 -17.47 -8.04 27.43
C ILE A 212 -16.31 -7.05 27.43
N ASN A 213 -15.30 -7.29 28.25
CA ASN A 213 -14.16 -6.38 28.38
C ASN A 213 -13.33 -6.27 27.11
N GLU A 214 -13.21 -7.34 26.35
CA GLU A 214 -12.50 -7.35 25.06
C GLU A 214 -13.16 -6.39 24.04
N ASP A 215 -14.50 -6.46 23.94
CA ASP A 215 -15.28 -5.55 23.07
C ASP A 215 -15.17 -4.11 23.57
N ARG A 216 -15.23 -3.88 24.89
CA ARG A 216 -15.07 -2.56 25.47
C ARG A 216 -13.71 -1.94 25.12
N ALA A 217 -12.63 -2.70 25.24
CA ALA A 217 -11.30 -2.24 24.89
C ALA A 217 -11.22 -1.88 23.40
N ARG A 218 -11.78 -2.76 22.55
CA ARG A 218 -11.84 -2.55 21.10
C ARG A 218 -12.65 -1.31 20.74
N TYR A 219 -13.83 -1.15 21.32
CA TYR A 219 -14.68 0.04 21.06
C TYR A 219 -14.03 1.35 21.52
N ARG A 220 -13.40 1.35 22.70
CA ARG A 220 -12.62 2.50 23.18
C ARG A 220 -11.47 2.82 22.23
N PHE A 221 -10.75 1.81 21.78
CA PHE A 221 -9.64 1.99 20.85
C PHE A 221 -10.12 2.59 19.52
N ILE A 222 -11.20 2.07 18.94
CA ILE A 222 -11.81 2.58 17.70
C ILE A 222 -12.31 4.02 17.90
N LEU A 223 -12.97 4.33 19.03
CA LEU A 223 -13.37 5.71 19.37
C LEU A 223 -12.16 6.63 19.43
N GLY A 224 -11.05 6.20 20.05
CA GLY A 224 -9.79 6.94 20.04
C GLY A 224 -9.30 7.22 18.63
N GLN A 225 -9.30 6.22 17.73
CA GLN A 225 -8.90 6.39 16.33
C GLN A 225 -9.81 7.36 15.55
N LEU A 226 -11.12 7.24 15.72
CA LEU A 226 -12.11 8.12 15.06
C LEU A 226 -11.95 9.57 15.51
N TYR A 227 -11.74 9.82 16.82
CA TYR A 227 -11.48 11.15 17.33
C TYR A 227 -10.12 11.70 16.90
N GLN A 228 -9.09 10.85 16.84
CA GLN A 228 -7.76 11.23 16.32
C GLN A 228 -7.87 11.68 14.86
N GLU A 229 -8.57 10.93 14.02
CA GLU A 229 -8.80 11.28 12.61
C GLU A 229 -9.61 12.57 12.45
N ALA A 230 -10.58 12.81 13.35
CA ALA A 230 -11.35 14.06 13.41
C ALA A 230 -10.54 15.26 14.01
N GLY A 231 -9.27 15.06 14.35
CA GLY A 231 -8.41 16.10 14.93
C GLY A 231 -8.73 16.48 16.39
N LYS A 232 -9.63 15.75 17.05
CA LYS A 232 -10.08 16.02 18.44
C LYS A 232 -9.18 15.30 19.44
N LYS A 233 -7.97 15.82 19.65
CA LYS A 233 -6.90 15.18 20.44
C LYS A 233 -7.30 14.83 21.87
N ASP A 234 -8.01 15.72 22.57
CA ASP A 234 -8.41 15.49 23.97
C ASP A 234 -9.38 14.32 24.08
N SER A 235 -10.36 14.26 23.18
CA SER A 235 -11.30 13.13 23.13
C SER A 235 -10.60 11.82 22.74
N ALA A 236 -9.65 11.87 21.80
CA ALA A 236 -8.87 10.70 21.45
C ALA A 236 -8.06 10.18 22.65
N ASN A 237 -7.35 11.08 23.34
CA ASN A 237 -6.59 10.74 24.55
C ASN A 237 -7.49 10.16 25.64
N TYR A 238 -8.67 10.73 25.87
CA TYR A 238 -9.62 10.21 26.86
C TYR A 238 -9.96 8.73 26.60
N PHE A 239 -10.22 8.37 25.35
CA PHE A 239 -10.55 6.98 25.02
C PHE A 239 -9.32 6.06 25.06
N TYR A 240 -8.14 6.52 24.63
CA TYR A 240 -6.91 5.74 24.77
C TYR A 240 -6.51 5.53 26.23
N ASP A 241 -6.65 6.55 27.09
CA ASP A 241 -6.46 6.40 28.51
C ASP A 241 -7.45 5.39 29.11
N GLY A 242 -8.72 5.45 28.68
CA GLY A 242 -9.70 4.46 29.04
C GLY A 242 -9.35 3.02 28.64
N VAL A 243 -8.59 2.82 27.54
CA VAL A 243 -8.02 1.50 27.17
C VAL A 243 -6.88 1.12 28.09
N ILE A 244 -5.97 2.06 28.38
CA ILE A 244 -4.81 1.85 29.24
C ILE A 244 -5.25 1.48 30.67
N ASP A 245 -6.26 2.13 31.21
CA ASP A 245 -6.83 1.87 32.53
C ASP A 245 -7.48 0.50 32.66
N MET A 246 -7.85 -0.14 31.55
CA MET A 246 -8.37 -1.51 31.58
C MET A 246 -7.29 -2.51 32.00
N ASN A 247 -6.03 -2.22 31.77
CA ASN A 247 -4.88 -3.04 32.15
C ASN A 247 -5.09 -4.53 31.76
N ARG A 248 -5.14 -5.45 32.74
CA ARG A 248 -5.28 -6.91 32.51
C ARG A 248 -6.72 -7.36 32.21
N LYS A 249 -7.69 -6.45 32.14
CA LYS A 249 -9.10 -6.76 31.84
C LYS A 249 -9.35 -7.05 30.36
N ALA A 250 -8.41 -6.69 29.50
CA ALA A 250 -8.47 -6.92 28.05
C ALA A 250 -7.08 -7.31 27.53
N ASP A 251 -7.02 -7.74 26.25
CA ASP A 251 -5.77 -8.10 25.59
C ASP A 251 -4.79 -6.90 25.61
N ARG A 252 -3.58 -7.20 26.10
CA ARG A 252 -2.51 -6.19 26.29
C ARG A 252 -2.12 -5.45 25.02
N LYS A 253 -2.39 -6.04 23.84
CA LYS A 253 -2.15 -5.38 22.56
C LYS A 253 -2.85 -4.01 22.44
N TYR A 254 -4.11 -3.92 22.89
CA TYR A 254 -4.84 -2.64 22.85
C TYR A 254 -4.16 -1.56 23.70
N MET A 255 -3.69 -1.93 24.90
CA MET A 255 -2.97 -1.00 25.78
C MET A 255 -1.67 -0.51 25.13
N MET A 256 -0.87 -1.42 24.55
CA MET A 256 0.40 -1.06 23.90
C MET A 256 0.19 -0.15 22.68
N HIS A 257 -0.78 -0.49 21.83
CA HIS A 257 -1.12 0.37 20.69
C HIS A 257 -1.80 1.69 21.11
N ALA A 258 -2.50 1.75 22.26
CA ALA A 258 -3.01 3.00 22.79
C ALA A 258 -1.86 3.94 23.19
N TYR A 259 -0.81 3.42 23.84
CA TYR A 259 0.41 4.20 24.09
C TYR A 259 1.06 4.69 22.79
N ALA A 260 1.15 3.84 21.76
CA ALA A 260 1.70 4.22 20.45
C ALA A 260 0.86 5.34 19.80
N LYS A 261 -0.47 5.23 19.82
CA LYS A 261 -1.36 6.29 19.30
C LYS A 261 -1.26 7.62 20.08
N LYS A 262 -1.05 7.55 21.38
CA LYS A 262 -0.76 8.75 22.18
C LYS A 262 0.60 9.36 21.82
N ALA A 263 1.62 8.55 21.52
CA ALA A 263 2.91 9.04 21.03
C ALA A 263 2.80 9.74 19.67
N GLU A 264 2.00 9.21 18.75
CA GLU A 264 1.73 9.87 17.45
C GLU A 264 1.16 11.29 17.62
N MET A 265 0.37 11.52 18.70
CA MET A 265 -0.28 12.79 18.99
C MET A 265 0.53 13.69 19.95
N PHE A 266 1.75 13.27 20.33
CA PHE A 266 2.57 14.01 21.27
C PHE A 266 2.82 15.45 20.79
N ASP A 267 2.67 16.41 21.71
CA ASP A 267 2.96 17.83 21.44
C ASP A 267 4.47 18.09 21.56
N TYR A 268 5.15 18.17 20.44
CA TYR A 268 6.60 18.39 20.38
C TYR A 268 7.02 19.81 20.77
N GLN A 269 6.09 20.77 20.87
CA GLN A 269 6.38 22.15 21.28
C GLN A 269 6.22 22.35 22.81
N ASN A 270 5.13 21.83 23.38
CA ASN A 270 4.76 22.09 24.78
C ASN A 270 4.71 20.81 25.64
N GLY A 271 4.87 19.64 25.05
CA GLY A 271 4.74 18.37 25.76
C GLY A 271 5.91 18.10 26.71
N ASN A 272 5.63 17.42 27.81
CA ASN A 272 6.64 17.04 28.78
C ASN A 272 7.49 15.86 28.30
N GLN A 273 8.70 16.16 27.79
CA GLN A 273 9.66 15.18 27.30
C GLN A 273 10.09 14.16 28.36
N GLY A 274 10.34 14.66 29.60
CA GLY A 274 10.78 13.81 30.70
C GLY A 274 9.74 12.75 31.06
N LEU A 275 8.46 13.15 31.12
CA LEU A 275 7.35 12.24 31.39
C LEU A 275 7.17 11.20 30.27
N PHE A 276 7.36 11.59 29.01
CA PHE A 276 7.32 10.65 27.86
C PHE A 276 8.40 9.58 28.00
N ILE A 277 9.65 10.00 28.22
CA ILE A 277 10.79 9.08 28.35
C ILE A 277 10.61 8.17 29.57
N GLU A 278 10.19 8.71 30.72
CA GLU A 278 9.91 7.90 31.91
C GLU A 278 8.84 6.86 31.66
N THR A 279 7.73 7.26 31.02
CA THR A 279 6.62 6.36 30.70
C THR A 279 7.10 5.20 29.81
N TYR A 280 7.81 5.51 28.72
CA TYR A 280 8.28 4.48 27.80
C TYR A 280 9.37 3.60 28.43
N ASN A 281 10.23 4.13 29.28
CA ASN A 281 11.19 3.32 30.04
C ASN A 281 10.47 2.35 31.00
N LYS A 282 9.41 2.78 31.68
CA LYS A 282 8.56 1.89 32.49
C LYS A 282 7.91 0.79 31.65
N LEU A 283 7.38 1.15 30.46
CA LEU A 283 6.79 0.17 29.56
C LEU A 283 7.80 -0.88 29.08
N VAL A 284 9.03 -0.47 28.75
CA VAL A 284 10.10 -1.38 28.30
C VAL A 284 10.68 -2.19 29.47
N SER A 285 10.63 -1.69 30.71
CA SER A 285 11.09 -2.45 31.89
C SER A 285 10.13 -3.58 32.29
N ASP A 286 8.85 -3.46 31.96
CA ASP A 286 7.85 -4.49 32.21
C ASP A 286 8.02 -5.68 31.26
N ARG A 287 8.31 -6.86 31.82
CA ARG A 287 8.56 -8.09 31.08
C ARG A 287 7.34 -8.57 30.29
N GLU A 288 6.13 -8.25 30.70
CA GLU A 288 4.90 -8.62 30.00
C GLU A 288 4.76 -7.88 28.66
N ASN A 289 5.47 -6.76 28.48
CA ASN A 289 5.46 -5.95 27.24
C ASN A 289 6.47 -6.45 26.18
N ARG A 290 7.25 -7.51 26.46
CA ARG A 290 8.26 -8.03 25.50
C ARG A 290 7.72 -8.31 24.09
N PRO A 291 6.50 -8.86 23.91
CA PRO A 291 5.93 -9.09 22.58
C PRO A 291 5.70 -7.80 21.76
N TYR A 292 5.69 -6.65 22.42
CA TYR A 292 5.37 -5.33 21.85
C TYR A 292 6.56 -4.36 21.87
N TYR A 293 7.77 -4.86 22.15
CA TYR A 293 8.97 -4.02 22.15
C TYR A 293 9.29 -3.43 20.78
N ASP A 294 8.83 -4.06 19.70
CA ASP A 294 8.95 -3.57 18.35
C ASP A 294 8.28 -2.19 18.19
N ILE A 295 7.01 -2.07 18.55
CA ILE A 295 6.28 -0.79 18.49
C ILE A 295 6.78 0.21 19.52
N LEU A 296 7.10 -0.21 20.76
CA LEU A 296 7.59 0.69 21.79
C LEU A 296 8.93 1.33 21.40
N PHE A 297 9.87 0.55 20.88
CA PHE A 297 11.13 1.09 20.38
C PHE A 297 10.95 1.94 19.12
N TYR A 298 10.00 1.60 18.25
CA TYR A 298 9.67 2.43 17.11
C TYR A 298 9.23 3.82 17.53
N GLU A 299 8.29 3.93 18.49
CA GLU A 299 7.80 5.23 18.99
C GLU A 299 8.90 6.03 19.69
N MET A 300 9.77 5.38 20.47
CA MET A 300 10.97 6.03 21.01
C MET A 300 11.89 6.55 19.90
N GLY A 301 12.05 5.79 18.83
CA GLY A 301 12.81 6.20 17.65
C GLY A 301 12.20 7.45 17.00
N VAL A 302 10.88 7.45 16.78
CA VAL A 302 10.14 8.61 16.22
C VAL A 302 10.28 9.84 17.13
N PHE A 303 10.16 9.65 18.44
CA PHE A 303 10.30 10.72 19.41
C PHE A 303 11.66 11.42 19.32
N PHE A 304 12.75 10.67 19.37
CA PHE A 304 14.10 11.23 19.26
C PHE A 304 14.42 11.80 17.87
N ASP A 305 13.88 11.22 16.80
CA ASP A 305 14.02 11.77 15.44
C ASP A 305 13.34 13.14 15.33
N LYS A 306 12.15 13.31 15.87
CA LYS A 306 11.45 14.60 15.92
C LYS A 306 12.20 15.67 16.70
N TYR A 307 12.88 15.29 17.78
CA TYR A 307 13.79 16.17 18.52
C TYR A 307 15.19 16.31 17.89
N LYS A 308 15.42 15.74 16.70
CA LYS A 308 16.67 15.79 15.93
C LYS A 308 17.87 15.15 16.66
N VAL A 309 17.63 14.23 17.61
CA VAL A 309 18.67 13.43 18.28
C VAL A 309 18.86 12.13 17.48
N GLN A 310 19.49 12.28 16.32
CA GLN A 310 19.53 11.23 15.28
C GLN A 310 20.19 9.94 15.72
N ASP A 311 21.32 10.00 16.46
CA ASP A 311 22.04 8.80 16.91
C ASP A 311 21.17 7.94 17.84
N THR A 312 20.47 8.59 18.77
CA THR A 312 19.55 7.91 19.68
C THR A 312 18.33 7.36 18.95
N ALA A 313 17.77 8.11 18.01
CA ALA A 313 16.69 7.65 17.17
C ALA A 313 17.08 6.37 16.38
N LEU A 314 18.26 6.38 15.76
CA LEU A 314 18.80 5.23 15.01
C LEU A 314 18.98 4.00 15.89
N ILE A 315 19.48 4.17 17.15
CA ILE A 315 19.59 3.08 18.12
C ILE A 315 18.22 2.45 18.39
N PHE A 316 17.17 3.26 18.61
CA PHE A 316 15.83 2.74 18.90
C PHE A 316 15.17 2.12 17.68
N TYR A 317 15.30 2.69 16.49
CA TYR A 317 14.83 2.08 15.26
C TYR A 317 15.50 0.71 15.01
N ASN A 318 16.79 0.60 15.22
CA ASN A 318 17.50 -0.68 15.11
C ASN A 318 17.05 -1.69 16.18
N LYS A 319 16.77 -1.24 17.41
CA LYS A 319 16.16 -2.10 18.44
C LYS A 319 14.78 -2.61 18.04
N SER A 320 13.97 -1.76 17.40
CA SER A 320 12.66 -2.15 16.86
C SER A 320 12.80 -3.23 15.78
N LEU A 321 13.63 -3.00 14.76
CA LEU A 321 13.90 -3.96 13.69
C LEU A 321 14.46 -5.28 14.20
N GLY A 322 15.31 -5.23 15.25
CA GLY A 322 15.89 -6.41 15.89
C GLY A 322 14.87 -7.33 16.57
N ARG A 323 13.62 -6.87 16.79
CA ARG A 323 12.54 -7.66 17.37
C ARG A 323 11.80 -8.53 16.37
N LYS A 324 12.13 -8.44 15.06
CA LYS A 324 11.51 -9.23 13.98
C LYS A 324 9.98 -9.15 14.03
N SER A 325 9.46 -7.94 14.06
CA SER A 325 8.01 -7.67 14.09
C SER A 325 7.27 -8.44 13.01
N LYS A 326 6.09 -8.93 13.35
CA LYS A 326 5.13 -9.53 12.40
C LYS A 326 4.31 -8.48 11.66
N ASP A 327 4.36 -7.22 12.08
CA ASP A 327 3.69 -6.10 11.43
C ASP A 327 4.58 -5.56 10.28
N PRO A 328 4.23 -5.84 9.02
CA PRO A 328 5.04 -5.40 7.88
C PRO A 328 5.05 -3.88 7.72
N TYR A 329 3.97 -3.19 8.13
CA TYR A 329 3.89 -1.73 8.03
C TYR A 329 4.78 -1.04 9.07
N LEU A 330 4.86 -1.57 10.30
CA LEU A 330 5.80 -1.09 11.31
C LEU A 330 7.25 -1.19 10.82
N VAL A 331 7.60 -2.35 10.24
CA VAL A 331 8.94 -2.58 9.68
C VAL A 331 9.22 -1.63 8.52
N ALA A 332 8.25 -1.46 7.60
CA ALA A 332 8.35 -0.52 6.50
C ALA A 332 8.54 0.91 6.98
N SER A 333 7.74 1.36 7.94
CA SER A 333 7.80 2.70 8.52
C SER A 333 9.14 2.96 9.22
N THR A 334 9.67 1.94 9.90
CA THR A 334 11.00 2.03 10.53
C THR A 334 12.10 2.21 9.49
N TYR A 335 12.11 1.39 8.43
CA TYR A 335 13.07 1.54 7.32
C TYR A 335 12.93 2.88 6.61
N ARG A 336 11.69 3.32 6.35
CA ARG A 336 11.41 4.62 5.73
C ARG A 336 11.97 5.77 6.57
N ASN A 337 11.74 5.76 7.89
CA ASN A 337 12.23 6.82 8.77
C ASN A 337 13.77 6.86 8.81
N ILE A 338 14.44 5.70 8.88
CA ILE A 338 15.89 5.62 8.77
C ILE A 338 16.35 6.12 7.39
N GLY A 339 15.70 5.71 6.30
CA GLY A 339 15.98 6.20 4.95
C GLY A 339 15.86 7.73 4.85
N ASN A 340 14.80 8.31 5.43
CA ASN A 340 14.62 9.76 5.49
C ASN A 340 15.71 10.47 6.31
N MET A 341 16.19 9.87 7.40
CA MET A 341 17.31 10.41 8.17
C MET A 341 18.60 10.45 7.34
N TYR A 342 18.95 9.35 6.66
CA TYR A 342 20.11 9.32 5.78
C TYR A 342 19.97 10.27 4.59
N PHE A 343 18.78 10.40 4.03
CA PHE A 343 18.49 11.37 2.98
C PHE A 343 18.76 12.81 3.44
N LYS A 344 18.25 13.21 4.62
CA LYS A 344 18.50 14.54 5.22
C LYS A 344 19.98 14.79 5.51
N ASN A 345 20.72 13.74 5.85
CA ASN A 345 22.16 13.79 6.09
C ASN A 345 23.00 13.68 4.79
N THR A 346 22.35 13.74 3.62
CA THR A 346 22.99 13.66 2.30
C THR A 346 23.71 12.33 2.03
N ASP A 347 23.47 11.29 2.81
CA ASP A 347 23.92 9.93 2.50
C ASP A 347 22.87 9.20 1.65
N TYR A 348 22.83 9.57 0.38
CA TYR A 348 21.81 9.07 -0.56
C TYR A 348 21.97 7.58 -0.86
N THR A 349 23.18 7.05 -0.74
CA THR A 349 23.44 5.62 -0.94
C THR A 349 22.80 4.77 0.15
N MET A 350 22.93 5.20 1.41
CA MET A 350 22.25 4.51 2.51
C MET A 350 20.76 4.75 2.48
N ALA A 351 20.29 5.98 2.17
CA ALA A 351 18.88 6.28 1.99
C ALA A 351 18.23 5.35 0.96
N ALA A 352 18.86 5.16 -0.20
CA ALA A 352 18.37 4.27 -1.25
C ALA A 352 18.22 2.83 -0.77
N LYS A 353 19.19 2.27 -0.04
CA LYS A 353 19.14 0.91 0.52
C LYS A 353 17.96 0.74 1.50
N TYR A 354 17.72 1.75 2.35
CA TYR A 354 16.62 1.70 3.30
C TYR A 354 15.25 1.88 2.60
N TYR A 355 15.16 2.68 1.52
CA TYR A 355 13.94 2.75 0.71
C TYR A 355 13.68 1.44 -0.04
N ASP A 356 14.71 0.76 -0.56
CA ASP A 356 14.56 -0.59 -1.12
C ASP A 356 14.02 -1.57 -0.07
N SER A 357 14.55 -1.51 1.16
CA SER A 357 14.04 -2.32 2.28
C SER A 357 12.58 -1.98 2.63
N THR A 358 12.21 -0.69 2.59
CA THR A 358 10.82 -0.22 2.79
C THR A 358 9.88 -0.83 1.76
N LEU A 359 10.23 -0.75 0.47
CA LEU A 359 9.42 -1.27 -0.64
C LEU A 359 9.19 -2.78 -0.56
N THR A 360 10.11 -3.56 0.05
CA THR A 360 9.89 -5.00 0.26
C THR A 360 8.79 -5.33 1.26
N LYS A 361 8.39 -4.36 2.09
CA LYS A 361 7.43 -4.55 3.20
C LYS A 361 6.10 -3.84 2.99
N LEU A 362 6.05 -2.85 2.10
CA LEU A 362 4.82 -2.13 1.77
C LEU A 362 3.98 -2.91 0.75
N ASP A 363 2.68 -2.76 0.86
CA ASP A 363 1.75 -3.23 -0.16
C ASP A 363 1.87 -2.36 -1.42
N LYS A 364 2.12 -3.03 -2.55
CA LYS A 364 2.30 -2.40 -3.88
C LYS A 364 1.10 -1.58 -4.37
N LYS A 365 -0.08 -1.84 -3.83
CA LYS A 365 -1.32 -1.12 -4.19
C LYS A 365 -1.46 0.22 -3.45
N THR A 366 -0.57 0.54 -2.51
CA THR A 366 -0.67 1.75 -1.70
C THR A 366 -0.05 2.96 -2.39
N ARG A 367 -0.61 4.16 -2.14
CA ARG A 367 -0.01 5.43 -2.59
C ARG A 367 1.39 5.64 -2.00
N GLU A 368 1.60 5.18 -0.77
CA GLU A 368 2.89 5.28 -0.10
C GLU A 368 3.96 4.47 -0.83
N TYR A 369 3.64 3.24 -1.27
CA TYR A 369 4.56 2.45 -2.10
C TYR A 369 4.96 3.21 -3.36
N ALA A 370 3.99 3.72 -4.12
CA ALA A 370 4.26 4.47 -5.35
C ALA A 370 5.11 5.73 -5.09
N PHE A 371 4.85 6.43 -3.98
CA PHE A 371 5.64 7.60 -3.59
C PHE A 371 7.10 7.24 -3.25
N ILE A 372 7.31 6.21 -2.43
CA ILE A 372 8.65 5.75 -2.06
C ILE A 372 9.40 5.19 -3.27
N GLU A 373 8.73 4.43 -4.14
CA GLU A 373 9.31 3.89 -5.38
C GLU A 373 9.77 5.03 -6.30
N LYS A 374 8.96 6.07 -6.48
CA LYS A 374 9.32 7.25 -7.25
C LYS A 374 10.54 7.96 -6.67
N ASN A 375 10.55 8.19 -5.35
CA ASN A 375 11.69 8.79 -4.66
C ASN A 375 12.95 7.93 -4.80
N ARG A 376 12.82 6.63 -4.65
CA ARG A 376 13.92 5.68 -4.81
C ARG A 376 14.53 5.73 -6.21
N LYS A 377 13.70 5.75 -7.26
CA LYS A 377 14.16 5.90 -8.66
C LYS A 377 14.86 7.24 -8.91
N ASN A 378 14.34 8.31 -8.30
CA ASN A 378 14.97 9.64 -8.42
C ASN A 378 16.33 9.70 -7.71
N LEU A 379 16.52 8.92 -6.64
CA LEU A 379 17.80 8.86 -5.91
C LEU A 379 18.97 8.31 -6.75
N ASP A 380 18.73 7.45 -7.73
CA ASP A 380 19.81 6.94 -8.59
C ASP A 380 20.48 8.08 -9.35
N ASN A 381 19.70 9.04 -9.84
CA ASN A 381 20.24 10.24 -10.47
C ASN A 381 20.97 11.15 -9.47
N VAL A 382 20.44 11.31 -8.25
CA VAL A 382 21.10 12.09 -7.20
C VAL A 382 22.44 11.45 -6.84
N ILE A 383 22.47 10.13 -6.59
CA ILE A 383 23.71 9.40 -6.27
C ILE A 383 24.73 9.57 -7.39
N LYS A 384 24.29 9.45 -8.65
CA LYS A 384 25.15 9.65 -9.83
C LYS A 384 25.76 11.05 -9.85
N TYR A 385 24.93 12.09 -9.83
CA TYR A 385 25.40 13.47 -9.96
C TYR A 385 26.14 13.97 -8.71
N GLU A 386 25.76 13.56 -7.48
CA GLU A 386 26.50 13.84 -6.26
C GLU A 386 27.88 13.14 -6.29
N GLY A 387 27.93 11.90 -6.80
CA GLY A 387 29.17 11.18 -6.98
C GLY A 387 30.12 11.89 -7.94
N ILE A 388 29.61 12.35 -9.07
CA ILE A 388 30.38 13.13 -10.07
C ILE A 388 30.85 14.46 -9.46
N ALA A 389 29.95 15.25 -8.88
CA ALA A 389 30.29 16.54 -8.29
C ALA A 389 31.36 16.42 -7.21
N LYS A 390 31.22 15.47 -6.26
CA LYS A 390 32.21 15.21 -5.19
C LYS A 390 33.57 14.75 -5.75
N ARG A 391 33.55 13.85 -6.74
CA ARG A 391 34.77 13.39 -7.42
C ARG A 391 35.51 14.55 -8.06
N ASP A 392 34.80 15.36 -8.86
CA ASP A 392 35.35 16.43 -9.66
C ASP A 392 35.83 17.58 -8.78
N ASP A 393 35.08 17.96 -7.73
CA ASP A 393 35.55 18.94 -6.74
C ASP A 393 36.82 18.47 -6.02
N SER A 394 36.90 17.19 -5.69
CA SER A 394 38.11 16.62 -5.09
C SER A 394 39.30 16.70 -6.03
N ILE A 395 39.12 16.34 -7.30
CA ILE A 395 40.19 16.42 -8.32
C ILE A 395 40.63 17.88 -8.52
N ILE A 396 39.73 18.82 -8.66
CA ILE A 396 40.03 20.25 -8.85
C ILE A 396 40.75 20.81 -7.63
N LYS A 397 40.26 20.49 -6.41
CA LYS A 397 40.92 20.90 -5.16
C LYS A 397 42.36 20.37 -5.06
N VAL A 398 42.55 19.09 -5.31
CA VAL A 398 43.87 18.45 -5.21
C VAL A 398 44.84 18.95 -6.28
N LYS A 399 44.31 19.20 -7.50
CA LYS A 399 45.13 19.78 -8.59
C LYS A 399 45.56 21.22 -8.31
N GLY A 400 44.76 21.99 -7.58
CA GLY A 400 45.08 23.36 -7.15
C GLY A 400 46.08 23.46 -5.99
N LEU A 401 46.45 22.36 -5.36
CA LEU A 401 47.44 22.33 -4.29
C LEU A 401 48.86 22.41 -4.89
N SER A 402 49.79 22.96 -4.09
CA SER A 402 51.22 22.85 -4.41
C SER A 402 51.72 21.38 -4.37
N ASP A 403 52.80 21.06 -5.07
CA ASP A 403 53.31 19.67 -5.10
C ASP A 403 53.60 19.09 -3.70
N PRO A 404 54.17 19.87 -2.73
CA PRO A 404 54.34 19.38 -1.36
C PRO A 404 52.99 19.12 -0.65
N ASP A 405 52.05 20.05 -0.75
CA ASP A 405 50.75 19.95 -0.09
C ASP A 405 49.91 18.79 -0.67
N ARG A 406 50.06 18.53 -1.96
CA ARG A 406 49.42 17.42 -2.66
C ARG A 406 49.92 16.06 -2.13
N LYS A 407 51.22 15.94 -1.90
CA LYS A 407 51.84 14.74 -1.29
C LYS A 407 51.28 14.51 0.12
N ILE A 408 51.24 15.57 0.96
CA ILE A 408 50.69 15.51 2.31
C ILE A 408 49.21 15.08 2.26
N TYR A 409 48.44 15.63 1.33
CA TYR A 409 47.04 15.25 1.15
C TYR A 409 46.88 13.75 0.82
N PHE A 410 47.64 13.23 -0.13
CA PHE A 410 47.60 11.81 -0.48
C PHE A 410 48.13 10.90 0.62
N GLU A 411 49.14 11.31 1.36
CA GLU A 411 49.61 10.56 2.55
C GLU A 411 48.53 10.44 3.60
N GLY A 412 47.81 11.53 3.88
CA GLY A 412 46.64 11.54 4.77
C GLY A 412 45.51 10.62 4.26
N TYR A 413 45.20 10.70 2.98
CA TYR A 413 44.18 9.85 2.34
C TYR A 413 44.57 8.34 2.42
N ILE A 414 45.81 8.02 2.12
CA ILE A 414 46.35 6.66 2.21
C ILE A 414 46.32 6.14 3.65
N ALA A 415 46.65 6.98 4.64
CA ALA A 415 46.56 6.61 6.05
C ALA A 415 45.08 6.26 6.46
N GLU A 416 44.12 7.05 6.01
CA GLU A 416 42.70 6.74 6.23
C GLU A 416 42.27 5.47 5.47
N LEU A 417 42.71 5.28 4.23
CA LEU A 417 42.39 4.10 3.45
C LEU A 417 42.92 2.83 4.13
N LYS A 418 44.16 2.86 4.64
CA LYS A 418 44.77 1.76 5.41
C LYS A 418 43.93 1.44 6.66
N LYS A 419 43.48 2.46 7.41
CA LYS A 419 42.57 2.27 8.58
C LYS A 419 41.25 1.62 8.19
N LYS A 420 40.66 2.06 7.08
CA LYS A 420 39.39 1.48 6.59
C LYS A 420 39.54 0.04 6.10
N ASP A 421 40.63 -0.25 5.39
CA ASP A 421 40.92 -1.60 4.90
C ASP A 421 41.25 -2.55 6.07
N GLU A 422 41.98 -2.09 7.09
CA GLU A 422 42.23 -2.85 8.32
C GLU A 422 40.94 -3.10 9.12
N ALA A 423 40.09 -2.11 9.27
CA ALA A 423 38.78 -2.29 9.92
C ALA A 423 37.90 -3.32 9.17
N LYS A 424 37.90 -3.30 7.82
CA LYS A 424 37.23 -4.32 7.02
C LYS A 424 37.84 -5.71 7.21
N ARG A 425 39.19 -5.81 7.31
CA ARG A 425 39.87 -7.06 7.57
C ARG A 425 39.47 -7.64 8.92
N ILE A 426 39.51 -6.81 9.98
CA ILE A 426 39.10 -7.22 11.34
C ILE A 426 37.65 -7.66 11.37
N LEU A 427 36.75 -6.97 10.65
CA LEU A 427 35.34 -7.35 10.57
C LEU A 427 35.14 -8.70 9.88
N ALA A 428 35.85 -8.92 8.78
CA ALA A 428 35.87 -10.18 8.05
C ALA A 428 36.46 -11.34 8.87
N GLU A 429 37.48 -11.07 9.67
CA GLU A 429 38.08 -12.05 10.61
C GLU A 429 37.09 -12.40 11.73
N LYS A 430 36.42 -11.40 12.33
CA LYS A 430 35.33 -11.61 13.33
C LYS A 430 34.16 -12.41 12.78
N GLU A 431 33.78 -12.17 11.51
CA GLU A 431 32.77 -12.99 10.85
C GLU A 431 33.22 -14.43 10.62
N LYS A 432 34.52 -14.63 10.23
CA LYS A 432 35.14 -15.96 10.13
C LYS A 432 35.19 -16.68 11.47
N GLU A 433 35.58 -15.99 12.55
CA GLU A 433 35.59 -16.56 13.91
C GLU A 433 34.18 -16.91 14.40
N LYS A 434 33.17 -16.08 14.15
CA LYS A 434 31.77 -16.41 14.46
C LYS A 434 31.31 -17.66 13.71
N LEU A 435 31.67 -17.81 12.45
CA LEU A 435 31.37 -19.00 11.65
C LEU A 435 32.11 -20.24 12.19
N ALA A 436 33.40 -20.09 12.55
CA ALA A 436 34.19 -21.19 13.14
C ALA A 436 33.67 -21.61 14.54
N ASN A 437 33.20 -20.67 15.35
CA ASN A 437 32.63 -20.98 16.67
C ASN A 437 31.25 -21.65 16.54
N ILE A 438 30.45 -21.34 15.51
CA ILE A 438 29.23 -22.08 15.18
C ILE A 438 29.56 -23.52 14.79
N ASP A 439 30.61 -23.74 13.97
CA ASP A 439 31.09 -25.09 13.60
C ASP A 439 31.61 -25.91 14.81
N ARG A 440 32.33 -25.28 15.75
CA ARG A 440 32.74 -25.95 17.00
C ARG A 440 31.57 -26.33 17.90
N ASN A 441 30.57 -25.48 18.05
CA ASN A 441 29.39 -25.77 18.87
C ASN A 441 28.47 -26.83 18.25
N THR A 442 28.52 -27.01 16.93
CA THR A 442 27.75 -28.08 16.25
C THR A 442 28.52 -29.42 16.28
N SER A 443 29.82 -29.45 16.48
CA SER A 443 30.63 -30.68 16.54
C SER A 443 30.79 -31.26 17.95
N THR A 444 30.47 -30.49 19.02
CA THR A 444 30.59 -30.94 20.43
C THR A 444 29.27 -31.46 21.04
N GLY A 445 28.22 -31.65 20.26
CA GLY A 445 26.92 -32.14 20.71
C GLY A 445 26.78 -33.67 20.69
N ASN A 446 27.78 -34.47 20.98
CA ASN A 446 27.66 -35.90 21.23
C ASN A 446 28.01 -36.23 22.68
N SER A 447 27.07 -36.19 23.56
CA SER A 447 27.09 -36.92 24.83
C SER A 447 25.86 -37.78 24.96
N PRO A 448 26.01 -39.07 25.23
CA PRO A 448 24.90 -40.01 25.26
C PRO A 448 24.33 -40.12 26.68
N THR A 449 23.08 -39.70 26.84
CA THR A 449 22.29 -40.26 27.95
C THR A 449 20.79 -40.13 27.67
N ALA A 450 20.16 -41.24 27.70
CA ALA A 450 18.81 -41.64 28.08
C ALA A 450 18.08 -42.39 26.96
N ILE A 451 18.20 -43.68 27.09
CA ILE A 451 17.41 -44.69 26.41
C ILE A 451 15.96 -44.62 26.91
N ASN A 452 15.03 -44.43 26.00
CA ASN A 452 13.62 -44.73 26.24
C ASN A 452 13.21 -45.93 25.37
N PRO A 453 12.88 -47.09 25.93
CA PRO A 453 12.54 -48.30 25.18
C PRO A 453 11.04 -48.35 24.90
N ASN A 454 10.55 -47.76 23.80
CA ASN A 454 9.31 -48.18 23.15
C ASN A 454 9.02 -47.29 21.95
N ALA A 455 9.54 -47.69 20.78
CA ALA A 455 8.92 -47.42 19.51
C ALA A 455 9.42 -48.43 18.49
N THR A 456 8.57 -49.39 18.22
CA THR A 456 8.70 -50.32 17.11
C THR A 456 8.36 -49.64 15.79
N GLY A 457 9.25 -49.85 14.79
CA GLY A 457 8.74 -50.01 13.47
C GLY A 457 9.19 -49.12 12.34
N MET A 458 9.88 -49.73 11.48
CA MET A 458 10.08 -49.63 10.01
C MET A 458 11.18 -48.75 9.49
N PRO A 459 12.01 -49.31 8.55
CA PRO A 459 13.18 -48.67 8.02
C PRO A 459 12.83 -47.75 6.84
N THR A 460 13.36 -46.54 6.87
CA THR A 460 13.38 -45.65 5.71
C THR A 460 14.79 -45.49 5.18
N ASP A 461 14.86 -45.45 3.87
CA ASP A 461 15.98 -45.34 2.96
C ASP A 461 17.04 -44.26 3.37
N PRO A 462 18.33 -44.49 3.27
CA PRO A 462 19.39 -43.55 3.64
C PRO A 462 19.74 -42.61 2.50
N GLY A 463 19.23 -41.39 2.49
CA GLY A 463 19.55 -40.49 1.38
C GLY A 463 19.35 -39.01 1.52
N THR A 464 18.76 -38.48 2.60
CA THR A 464 18.61 -37.02 2.75
C THR A 464 18.80 -36.58 4.20
N PRO A 465 19.79 -35.72 4.49
CA PRO A 465 19.92 -35.13 5.83
C PRO A 465 18.86 -34.05 6.02
N THR A 466 17.92 -34.31 6.93
CA THR A 466 16.94 -33.34 7.45
C THR A 466 17.64 -32.24 8.27
N PRO A 467 17.28 -30.97 8.11
CA PRO A 467 17.81 -29.91 8.97
C PRO A 467 17.29 -30.06 10.40
N PRO A 468 18.07 -29.69 11.44
CA PRO A 468 17.64 -29.76 12.82
C PRO A 468 16.47 -28.81 13.08
N GLY A 469 15.47 -29.34 13.78
CA GLY A 469 14.18 -28.76 14.03
C GLY A 469 14.19 -27.34 14.59
N GLY A 470 13.46 -26.50 13.90
CA GLY A 470 12.98 -25.21 14.36
C GLY A 470 11.53 -25.06 13.89
N ASN A 471 10.67 -24.65 14.79
CA ASN A 471 9.24 -24.47 14.63
C ASN A 471 8.83 -23.92 13.26
N GLU A 472 7.91 -24.60 12.62
CA GLU A 472 7.20 -24.17 11.42
C GLU A 472 6.46 -22.85 11.70
N THR A 473 7.04 -21.74 11.26
CA THR A 473 6.41 -20.49 10.81
C THR A 473 7.48 -19.44 10.48
N ALA A 474 8.42 -19.75 9.60
CA ALA A 474 9.35 -18.76 9.10
C ALA A 474 9.29 -18.76 7.58
N SER A 475 9.20 -17.56 7.03
CA SER A 475 9.10 -17.25 5.60
C SER A 475 9.90 -18.21 4.72
N THR A 476 9.30 -18.71 3.67
CA THR A 476 9.78 -19.68 2.70
C THR A 476 11.03 -19.24 1.92
N PHE A 477 11.56 -18.03 2.13
CA PHE A 477 12.74 -17.52 1.45
C PHE A 477 13.99 -17.64 2.33
N TYR A 478 14.78 -18.68 2.10
CA TYR A 478 16.01 -18.99 2.83
C TYR A 478 17.07 -17.87 2.82
N PHE A 479 17.05 -16.94 1.83
CA PHE A 479 17.96 -15.80 1.74
C PHE A 479 17.85 -14.80 2.89
N TYR A 480 16.75 -14.78 3.60
CA TYR A 480 16.51 -13.87 4.72
C TYR A 480 16.80 -14.49 6.10
N ASN A 481 17.16 -15.77 6.13
CA ASN A 481 17.57 -16.43 7.36
C ASN A 481 19.12 -16.50 7.38
N PRO A 482 19.80 -15.68 8.21
CA PRO A 482 21.27 -15.66 8.26
C PRO A 482 21.88 -17.02 8.58
N THR A 483 21.21 -17.83 9.40
CA THR A 483 21.64 -19.17 9.79
C THR A 483 21.54 -20.14 8.62
N THR A 484 20.45 -20.11 7.85
CA THR A 484 20.25 -20.96 6.67
C THR A 484 21.19 -20.54 5.53
N VAL A 485 21.43 -19.24 5.36
CA VAL A 485 22.40 -18.72 4.37
C VAL A 485 23.84 -19.11 4.76
N ALA A 486 24.20 -19.01 6.03
CA ALA A 486 25.51 -19.43 6.52
C ALA A 486 25.73 -20.95 6.34
N TYR A 487 24.73 -21.75 6.68
CA TYR A 487 24.75 -23.20 6.44
C TYR A 487 24.84 -23.54 4.95
N GLY A 488 24.05 -22.87 4.10
CA GLY A 488 24.10 -23.04 2.65
C GLY A 488 25.48 -22.69 2.05
N LYS A 489 26.12 -21.62 2.55
CA LYS A 489 27.47 -21.24 2.16
C LYS A 489 28.53 -22.29 2.58
N LEU A 490 28.39 -22.86 3.77
CA LEU A 490 29.25 -23.94 4.25
C LEU A 490 29.08 -25.22 3.41
N GLN A 491 27.84 -25.62 3.15
CA GLN A 491 27.52 -26.76 2.29
C GLN A 491 28.04 -26.56 0.86
N PHE A 492 27.87 -25.34 0.30
CA PHE A 492 28.39 -25.00 -1.00
C PHE A 492 29.93 -25.12 -1.03
N LYS A 493 30.63 -24.58 -0.02
CA LYS A 493 32.07 -24.63 0.10
C LYS A 493 32.58 -26.06 0.25
N LYS A 494 31.84 -26.91 1.00
CA LYS A 494 32.19 -28.34 1.20
C LYS A 494 32.03 -29.14 -0.09
N MET A 495 31.01 -28.89 -0.88
CA MET A 495 30.75 -29.62 -2.13
C MET A 495 31.49 -29.07 -3.34
N TRP A 496 31.68 -27.75 -3.43
CA TRP A 496 32.15 -27.05 -4.62
C TRP A 496 33.47 -26.29 -4.46
N GLY A 497 33.99 -26.22 -3.22
CA GLY A 497 35.24 -25.50 -2.87
C GLY A 497 35.07 -23.96 -2.95
N ASN A 498 36.19 -23.25 -3.05
CA ASN A 498 36.28 -21.77 -3.13
C ASN A 498 36.04 -21.27 -4.56
N ARG A 499 34.93 -21.61 -5.18
CA ARG A 499 34.59 -21.16 -6.54
C ARG A 499 33.98 -19.74 -6.51
N THR A 500 34.49 -18.90 -7.42
CA THR A 500 33.93 -17.56 -7.62
C THR A 500 32.70 -17.59 -8.49
N LEU A 501 31.81 -16.59 -8.31
CA LEU A 501 30.63 -16.42 -9.14
C LEU A 501 31.06 -16.14 -10.59
N GLY A 502 30.81 -17.07 -11.50
CA GLY A 502 31.06 -16.95 -12.92
C GLY A 502 30.17 -17.88 -13.73
N GLY A 503 30.01 -17.65 -15.04
CA GLY A 503 29.25 -18.55 -15.90
C GLY A 503 29.78 -19.98 -15.81
N ASN A 504 28.91 -20.98 -15.85
CA ASN A 504 29.25 -22.42 -15.88
C ASN A 504 29.94 -22.99 -14.60
N TRP A 505 29.85 -22.34 -13.44
CA TRP A 505 30.45 -22.79 -12.19
C TRP A 505 30.03 -24.20 -11.71
N ARG A 506 28.93 -24.73 -12.25
CA ARG A 506 28.40 -26.08 -11.97
C ARG A 506 29.09 -27.18 -12.75
N LEU A 507 29.85 -26.86 -13.80
CA LEU A 507 30.54 -27.86 -14.62
C LEU A 507 31.84 -28.28 -13.96
N ALA A 508 31.94 -29.55 -13.59
CA ALA A 508 33.06 -30.12 -12.81
C ALA A 508 34.41 -30.16 -13.57
N GLY A 509 34.42 -29.84 -14.88
CA GLY A 509 35.61 -29.99 -15.72
C GLY A 509 36.37 -28.72 -16.05
N LEU A 510 35.91 -27.54 -15.70
CA LEU A 510 36.61 -26.29 -15.97
C LEU A 510 37.59 -25.94 -14.82
N LYS A 511 38.78 -26.52 -14.86
CA LYS A 511 39.93 -25.97 -14.13
C LYS A 511 40.20 -24.61 -14.76
N SER A 512 39.97 -23.53 -13.97
CA SER A 512 40.41 -22.20 -14.36
C SER A 512 41.93 -22.22 -14.51
N ALA A 513 42.43 -21.98 -15.73
CA ALA A 513 43.83 -21.93 -16.07
C ALA A 513 44.61 -20.85 -15.29
N ASN A 514 43.95 -20.00 -14.54
CA ASN A 514 44.55 -18.92 -13.73
C ASN A 514 44.86 -19.29 -12.27
N ASN A 515 44.53 -20.51 -11.80
CA ASN A 515 44.90 -20.96 -10.44
C ASN A 515 46.09 -21.91 -10.40
N ALA A 516 46.66 -22.32 -11.56
CA ALA A 516 47.85 -23.18 -11.60
C ALA A 516 49.16 -22.44 -11.36
N ALA A 517 49.20 -21.10 -11.43
CA ALA A 517 50.39 -20.30 -11.22
C ALA A 517 50.58 -19.79 -9.78
N MET A 518 49.65 -20.08 -8.84
CA MET A 518 49.68 -19.55 -7.47
C MET A 518 49.80 -20.62 -6.35
N ASN A 519 49.80 -21.91 -6.68
CA ASN A 519 49.83 -22.99 -5.67
C ASN A 519 51.14 -23.78 -5.58
N ASP A 520 52.19 -23.44 -6.34
CA ASP A 520 53.45 -24.17 -6.28
C ASP A 520 54.55 -23.49 -5.45
N THR A 521 54.25 -22.52 -4.59
CA THR A 521 55.29 -21.87 -3.78
C THR A 521 54.86 -21.63 -2.33
N ILE A 522 54.41 -22.65 -1.61
CA ILE A 522 54.50 -22.62 -0.13
C ILE A 522 54.51 -24.07 0.38
N ASN A 523 55.67 -24.73 0.26
CA ASN A 523 56.08 -25.81 1.12
C ASN A 523 57.64 -25.79 1.21
N SER A 524 58.14 -24.87 1.98
CA SER A 524 59.47 -25.03 2.61
C SER A 524 59.50 -24.15 3.86
N LYS A 525 59.83 -24.79 4.96
CA LYS A 525 60.01 -24.19 6.28
C LYS A 525 61.31 -23.35 6.43
N ASP A 526 61.89 -22.92 5.32
CA ASP A 526 63.25 -22.25 5.36
C ASP A 526 63.24 -20.82 4.76
N ALA A 527 62.07 -20.17 4.63
CA ALA A 527 61.99 -18.79 4.12
C ALA A 527 61.61 -17.75 5.20
N ALA A 528 61.78 -18.05 6.48
CA ALA A 528 61.40 -17.11 7.55
C ALA A 528 62.41 -15.98 7.79
N ASN A 529 63.49 -15.90 7.05
CA ASN A 529 64.56 -14.90 7.29
C ASN A 529 65.13 -14.15 6.09
N ALA A 530 64.45 -14.19 4.92
CA ALA A 530 64.85 -13.34 3.79
C ALA A 530 63.64 -12.93 3.04
N LEU A 531 63.15 -11.73 3.26
CA LEU A 531 62.39 -10.81 2.39
C LEU A 531 61.58 -9.84 3.22
N LYS A 532 62.22 -8.94 3.90
CA LYS A 532 61.68 -7.61 4.19
C LYS A 532 61.78 -6.75 2.92
N ASP A 533 61.34 -7.26 1.80
CA ASP A 533 61.04 -6.43 0.65
C ASP A 533 59.52 -6.22 0.63
N THR A 534 59.15 -5.02 1.02
CA THR A 534 57.79 -4.47 1.06
C THR A 534 57.16 -4.63 -0.32
N ILE A 535 56.21 -5.58 -0.47
CA ILE A 535 55.31 -5.57 -1.64
C ILE A 535 54.58 -4.26 -1.58
N VAL A 536 55.03 -3.29 -2.38
CA VAL A 536 54.40 -1.97 -2.51
C VAL A 536 53.06 -2.18 -3.22
N ILE A 537 51.95 -2.23 -2.46
CA ILE A 537 50.63 -2.29 -3.03
C ILE A 537 50.36 -0.91 -3.68
N PRO A 538 50.19 -0.82 -5.01
CA PRO A 538 50.14 0.48 -5.72
C PRO A 538 49.12 1.47 -5.12
N LYS A 539 48.00 1.00 -4.63
CA LYS A 539 46.97 1.83 -3.98
C LYS A 539 47.37 2.51 -2.67
N TYR A 540 48.55 2.20 -2.12
CA TYR A 540 49.12 2.80 -0.90
C TYR A 540 50.33 3.69 -1.18
N THR A 541 50.51 4.09 -2.44
CA THR A 541 51.59 5.03 -2.86
C THR A 541 51.01 6.34 -3.35
N THR A 542 51.65 7.46 -3.08
CA THR A 542 51.24 8.79 -3.56
C THR A 542 51.28 8.87 -5.08
N ASP A 543 52.32 8.29 -5.70
CA ASP A 543 52.51 8.25 -7.16
C ASP A 543 51.35 7.61 -7.91
N PHE A 544 50.69 6.63 -7.29
CA PHE A 544 49.50 5.98 -7.88
C PHE A 544 48.35 6.96 -8.08
N TYR A 545 48.13 7.88 -7.13
CA TYR A 545 47.07 8.90 -7.21
C TYR A 545 47.49 10.10 -8.06
N GLU A 546 48.78 10.50 -8.00
CA GLU A 546 49.30 11.60 -8.80
C GLU A 546 49.18 11.32 -10.31
N LYS A 547 49.46 10.08 -10.75
CA LYS A 547 49.31 9.66 -12.15
C LYS A 547 47.87 9.65 -12.66
N GLN A 548 46.89 9.66 -11.77
CA GLN A 548 45.46 9.70 -12.12
C GLN A 548 44.91 11.15 -12.26
N LEU A 549 45.69 12.14 -11.85
CA LEU A 549 45.28 13.52 -12.00
C LEU A 549 45.36 13.98 -13.46
N PRO A 550 44.44 14.85 -13.92
CA PRO A 550 44.46 15.38 -15.27
C PRO A 550 45.73 16.20 -15.52
N THR A 551 46.40 15.92 -16.63
CA THR A 551 47.64 16.59 -16.99
C THR A 551 47.45 17.74 -17.97
N THR A 552 46.34 17.74 -18.74
CA THR A 552 46.05 18.75 -19.80
C THR A 552 44.95 19.70 -19.39
N GLN A 553 45.03 20.96 -19.88
CA GLN A 553 43.98 21.94 -19.65
C GLN A 553 42.63 21.49 -20.22
N VAL A 554 42.60 20.82 -21.37
CA VAL A 554 41.39 20.28 -21.99
C VAL A 554 40.72 19.26 -21.07
N ALA A 555 41.46 18.41 -20.37
CA ALA A 555 40.91 17.46 -19.40
C ALA A 555 40.31 18.16 -18.16
N MET A 556 40.99 19.22 -17.68
CA MET A 556 40.49 20.04 -16.57
C MET A 556 39.19 20.77 -16.96
N ASP A 557 39.13 21.31 -18.16
CA ASP A 557 37.91 22.00 -18.68
C ASP A 557 36.74 21.01 -18.80
N SER A 558 37.01 19.77 -19.24
CA SER A 558 36.01 18.71 -19.29
C SER A 558 35.48 18.36 -17.90
N ILE A 559 36.37 18.22 -16.90
CA ILE A 559 35.97 17.96 -15.50
C ILE A 559 35.14 19.12 -14.93
N ASN A 560 35.55 20.39 -15.19
CA ASN A 560 34.80 21.54 -14.75
C ASN A 560 33.36 21.58 -15.37
N LYS A 561 33.25 21.24 -16.65
CA LYS A 561 31.95 21.17 -17.35
C LYS A 561 31.07 20.05 -16.77
N GLU A 562 31.64 18.86 -16.54
CA GLU A 562 30.91 17.72 -15.96
C GLU A 562 30.42 18.03 -14.54
N ARG A 563 31.30 18.64 -13.70
CA ARG A 563 30.95 19.11 -12.36
C ARG A 563 29.79 20.14 -12.40
N ASN A 564 29.94 21.19 -13.22
CA ASN A 564 28.94 22.26 -13.31
C ASN A 564 27.59 21.72 -13.81
N PHE A 565 27.60 20.86 -14.82
CA PHE A 565 26.38 20.19 -15.28
C PHE A 565 25.75 19.34 -14.17
N SER A 566 26.56 18.64 -13.37
CA SER A 566 26.08 17.82 -12.25
C SER A 566 25.42 18.70 -11.17
N TYR A 567 26.00 19.83 -10.82
CA TYR A 567 25.39 20.78 -9.87
C TYR A 567 24.05 21.34 -10.39
N TYR A 568 23.99 21.65 -11.70
CA TYR A 568 22.74 22.10 -12.33
C TYR A 568 21.64 21.03 -12.24
N GLN A 569 21.97 19.79 -12.60
CA GLN A 569 21.03 18.68 -12.52
C GLN A 569 20.57 18.40 -11.08
N LEU A 570 21.49 18.46 -10.11
CA LEU A 570 21.14 18.33 -8.69
C LEU A 570 20.18 19.43 -8.23
N GLY A 571 20.45 20.68 -8.61
CA GLY A 571 19.57 21.81 -8.30
C GLY A 571 18.14 21.59 -8.82
N LEU A 572 17.99 21.12 -10.06
CA LEU A 572 16.69 20.81 -10.65
C LEU A 572 16.02 19.59 -9.98
N ILE A 573 16.76 18.53 -9.74
CA ILE A 573 16.21 17.32 -9.12
C ILE A 573 15.71 17.60 -7.70
N TYR A 574 16.50 18.31 -6.88
CA TYR A 574 16.09 18.69 -5.53
C TYR A 574 14.87 19.62 -5.54
N LYS A 575 14.82 20.60 -6.44
CA LYS A 575 13.68 21.51 -6.59
C LYS A 575 12.41 20.78 -7.05
N GLU A 576 12.48 19.99 -8.12
CA GLU A 576 11.30 19.49 -8.83
C GLU A 576 10.83 18.12 -8.30
N LYS A 577 11.77 17.23 -7.99
CA LYS A 577 11.44 15.85 -7.60
C LYS A 577 11.31 15.65 -6.11
N PHE A 578 12.16 16.31 -5.33
CA PHE A 578 12.19 16.14 -3.87
C PHE A 578 11.57 17.30 -3.10
N LYS A 579 11.39 18.49 -3.74
CA LYS A 579 10.92 19.73 -3.09
C LYS A 579 11.82 20.20 -1.93
N GLU A 580 13.09 19.81 -1.97
CA GLU A 580 14.12 20.18 -1.00
C GLU A 580 14.77 21.50 -1.46
N TYR A 581 14.06 22.60 -1.23
CA TYR A 581 14.43 23.92 -1.77
C TYR A 581 15.76 24.45 -1.27
N ASN A 582 16.13 24.16 -0.01
CA ASN A 582 17.41 24.56 0.55
C ASN A 582 18.59 23.85 -0.14
N LEU A 583 18.46 22.51 -0.31
CA LEU A 583 19.47 21.76 -1.05
C LEU A 583 19.56 22.20 -2.51
N ALA A 584 18.43 22.49 -3.12
CA ALA A 584 18.38 22.98 -4.51
C ALA A 584 19.10 24.33 -4.65
N SER A 585 18.82 25.30 -3.73
CA SER A 585 19.49 26.60 -3.76
C SER A 585 20.99 26.47 -3.53
N ASP A 586 21.41 25.65 -2.56
CA ASP A 586 22.85 25.44 -2.26
C ASP A 586 23.60 24.92 -3.49
N LYS A 587 23.00 23.95 -4.23
CA LYS A 587 23.63 23.41 -5.45
C LYS A 587 23.70 24.41 -6.58
N LEU A 588 22.65 25.20 -6.79
CA LEU A 588 22.65 26.24 -7.83
C LEU A 588 23.57 27.42 -7.47
N GLU A 589 23.64 27.83 -6.20
CA GLU A 589 24.60 28.84 -5.76
C GLU A 589 26.05 28.35 -5.93
N GLN A 590 26.31 27.08 -5.57
CA GLN A 590 27.65 26.50 -5.76
C GLN A 590 28.02 26.44 -7.24
N LEU A 591 27.06 26.10 -8.11
CA LEU A 591 27.24 26.14 -9.56
C LEU A 591 27.68 27.55 -10.02
N LEU A 592 26.96 28.58 -9.63
CA LEU A 592 27.24 29.95 -10.04
C LEU A 592 28.61 30.44 -9.54
N LYS A 593 29.03 30.02 -8.32
CA LYS A 593 30.40 30.30 -7.79
C LYS A 593 31.52 29.62 -8.57
N ASN A 594 31.21 28.54 -9.27
CA ASN A 594 32.19 27.75 -10.03
C ASN A 594 32.46 28.30 -11.45
N ASN A 595 32.00 29.52 -11.79
CA ASN A 595 32.07 30.11 -13.12
C ASN A 595 31.63 29.14 -14.22
N PRO A 596 30.34 28.79 -14.27
CA PRO A 596 29.84 27.84 -15.23
C PRO A 596 29.78 28.38 -16.64
N GLU A 597 29.52 27.50 -17.61
CA GLU A 597 29.24 27.87 -18.98
C GLU A 597 28.01 28.81 -19.04
N GLU A 598 28.06 29.79 -19.96
CA GLU A 598 27.02 30.84 -20.10
C GLU A 598 25.59 30.27 -20.22
N LYS A 599 25.44 29.16 -20.94
CA LYS A 599 24.16 28.44 -21.08
C LYS A 599 23.55 27.94 -19.75
N LEU A 600 24.32 27.78 -18.67
CA LEU A 600 23.87 27.35 -17.36
C LEU A 600 23.60 28.52 -16.40
N ILE A 601 24.12 29.72 -16.66
CA ILE A 601 24.01 30.87 -15.74
C ILE A 601 22.55 31.30 -15.60
N LEU A 602 21.93 31.71 -16.66
CA LEU A 602 20.57 32.28 -16.64
C LEU A 602 19.50 31.28 -16.17
N PRO A 603 19.49 30.02 -16.66
CA PRO A 603 18.56 29.02 -16.14
C PRO A 603 18.75 28.78 -14.65
N SER A 604 19.99 28.80 -14.14
CA SER A 604 20.27 28.61 -12.72
C SER A 604 19.78 29.78 -11.87
N MET A 605 20.06 31.02 -12.32
CA MET A 605 19.55 32.23 -11.65
C MET A 605 18.02 32.27 -11.62
N TYR A 606 17.36 31.91 -12.71
CA TYR A 606 15.91 31.89 -12.76
C TYR A 606 15.33 30.80 -11.82
N ASN A 607 15.94 29.62 -11.78
CA ASN A 607 15.54 28.58 -10.82
C ASN A 607 15.77 29.01 -9.36
N LEU A 608 16.87 29.73 -9.06
CA LEU A 608 17.10 30.33 -7.75
C LEU A 608 16.02 31.37 -7.40
N TYR A 609 15.66 32.23 -8.33
CA TYR A 609 14.57 33.19 -8.16
C TYR A 609 13.28 32.48 -7.77
N LYS A 610 12.88 31.42 -8.48
CA LYS A 610 11.67 30.63 -8.17
C LYS A 610 11.76 29.93 -6.82
N ILE A 611 12.91 29.40 -6.43
CA ILE A 611 13.14 28.80 -5.11
C ILE A 611 12.99 29.87 -4.02
N TYR A 612 13.61 31.04 -4.22
CA TYR A 612 13.58 32.10 -3.22
C TYR A 612 12.23 32.81 -3.10
N GLN A 613 11.40 32.80 -4.14
CA GLN A 613 10.00 33.24 -4.01
C GLN A 613 9.26 32.45 -2.90
N ILE A 614 9.64 31.17 -2.71
CA ILE A 614 9.03 30.28 -1.72
C ILE A 614 9.74 30.39 -0.36
N THR A 615 11.09 30.48 -0.36
CA THR A 615 11.90 30.34 0.85
C THR A 615 12.38 31.67 1.44
N ASN A 616 12.65 32.68 0.61
CA ASN A 616 13.19 33.98 1.00
C ASN A 616 12.90 35.09 -0.03
N PRO A 617 11.74 35.78 0.06
CA PRO A 617 11.33 36.79 -0.91
C PRO A 617 12.35 37.93 -1.12
N ALA A 618 13.10 38.31 -0.08
CA ALA A 618 14.11 39.36 -0.20
C ALA A 618 15.30 38.94 -1.11
N ARG A 619 15.69 37.66 -1.05
CA ARG A 619 16.69 37.10 -1.96
C ARG A 619 16.13 36.96 -3.39
N ALA A 620 14.85 36.62 -3.53
CA ALA A 620 14.19 36.54 -4.83
C ALA A 620 14.28 37.89 -5.58
N GLU A 621 13.96 39.01 -4.93
CA GLU A 621 14.05 40.32 -5.55
C GLU A 621 15.49 40.73 -5.96
N ARG A 622 16.50 40.33 -5.18
CA ARG A 622 17.92 40.53 -5.57
C ARG A 622 18.26 39.76 -6.84
N VAL A 623 17.93 38.47 -6.89
CA VAL A 623 18.20 37.62 -8.08
C VAL A 623 17.42 38.14 -9.29
N LYS A 624 16.18 38.60 -9.11
CA LYS A 624 15.40 39.24 -10.15
C LYS A 624 16.10 40.50 -10.69
N SER A 625 16.57 41.40 -9.80
CA SER A 625 17.33 42.57 -10.16
C SER A 625 18.61 42.22 -10.92
N ASP A 626 19.34 41.21 -10.46
CA ASP A 626 20.55 40.72 -11.10
C ASP A 626 20.30 40.22 -12.54
N ILE A 627 19.21 39.48 -12.77
CA ILE A 627 18.82 38.99 -14.11
C ILE A 627 18.42 40.15 -14.99
N THR A 628 17.60 41.10 -14.51
CA THR A 628 17.08 42.19 -15.31
C THR A 628 18.15 43.24 -15.65
N SER A 629 19.13 43.45 -14.74
CA SER A 629 20.19 44.45 -14.94
C SER A 629 21.34 43.90 -15.79
N ASN A 630 21.78 42.66 -15.55
CA ASN A 630 22.96 42.09 -16.21
C ASN A 630 22.60 41.44 -17.57
N TYR A 631 21.34 40.99 -17.74
CA TYR A 631 20.88 40.27 -18.93
C TYR A 631 19.55 40.82 -19.46
N PRO A 632 19.44 42.16 -19.75
CA PRO A 632 18.18 42.81 -20.08
C PRO A 632 17.49 42.25 -21.32
N ASN A 633 18.27 41.75 -22.28
CA ASN A 633 17.76 41.19 -23.54
C ASN A 633 17.41 39.69 -23.44
N SER A 634 17.62 39.08 -22.29
CA SER A 634 17.31 37.68 -22.10
C SER A 634 15.80 37.45 -21.97
N ARG A 635 15.33 36.30 -22.42
CA ARG A 635 13.96 35.88 -22.23
C ARG A 635 13.55 35.91 -20.74
N TYR A 636 14.45 35.53 -19.84
CA TYR A 636 14.19 35.52 -18.37
C TYR A 636 14.03 36.95 -17.83
N ALA A 637 14.82 37.93 -18.30
CA ALA A 637 14.65 39.33 -17.94
C ALA A 637 13.32 39.88 -18.45
N GLN A 638 12.93 39.54 -19.67
CA GLN A 638 11.63 39.90 -20.24
C GLN A 638 10.46 39.35 -19.44
N ILE A 639 10.51 38.07 -19.02
CA ILE A 639 9.49 37.44 -18.15
C ILE A 639 9.42 38.14 -16.79
N LEU A 640 10.56 38.53 -16.21
CA LEU A 640 10.64 39.14 -14.89
C LEU A 640 10.32 40.67 -14.89
N SER A 641 10.63 41.38 -15.97
CA SER A 641 10.37 42.82 -16.10
C SER A 641 8.93 43.11 -16.53
N ASN A 642 8.38 42.23 -17.34
CA ASN A 642 7.01 42.29 -17.83
C ASN A 642 6.03 41.64 -16.85
N SER A 643 6.22 41.83 -15.56
CA SER A 643 5.17 41.61 -14.56
C SER A 643 3.96 42.54 -14.76
N ASN A 644 3.95 43.34 -15.85
CA ASN A 644 2.77 44.02 -16.31
C ASN A 644 1.77 43.02 -16.92
N THR A 645 0.56 43.13 -16.45
CA THR A 645 -0.71 42.60 -16.84
C THR A 645 -0.91 42.19 -18.33
N ASP A 646 -0.16 42.71 -19.29
CA ASP A 646 -0.32 42.43 -20.71
C ASP A 646 0.28 41.08 -21.16
N ASN A 647 1.36 40.60 -20.54
CA ASN A 647 1.93 39.27 -20.87
C ASN A 647 1.28 38.14 -20.13
N LEU A 648 0.86 38.37 -18.89
CA LEU A 648 -0.07 37.46 -18.18
C LEU A 648 -1.40 37.39 -18.90
N ALA A 649 -1.92 38.53 -19.39
CA ALA A 649 -3.11 38.59 -20.22
C ALA A 649 -2.91 37.89 -21.60
N SER A 650 -1.70 37.90 -22.17
CA SER A 650 -1.36 37.16 -23.38
C SER A 650 -1.26 35.66 -23.17
N ALA A 651 -0.58 35.22 -22.08
CA ALA A 651 -0.45 33.80 -21.74
C ALA A 651 -1.81 33.19 -21.32
N ASP A 652 -2.61 33.95 -20.57
CA ASP A 652 -3.98 33.51 -20.24
C ASP A 652 -4.89 33.49 -21.46
N LYS A 653 -4.77 34.45 -22.40
CA LYS A 653 -5.54 34.41 -23.66
C LYS A 653 -5.13 33.21 -24.52
N GLU A 654 -3.86 32.87 -24.56
CA GLU A 654 -3.38 31.68 -25.28
C GLU A 654 -3.88 30.41 -24.60
N TYR A 655 -3.83 30.32 -23.27
CA TYR A 655 -4.42 29.21 -22.53
C TYR A 655 -5.92 29.07 -22.81
N GLN A 656 -6.68 30.19 -22.84
CA GLN A 656 -8.11 30.15 -23.13
C GLN A 656 -8.39 29.65 -24.55
N LYS A 657 -7.53 29.92 -25.53
CA LYS A 657 -7.63 29.37 -26.88
C LYS A 657 -7.52 27.83 -26.83
N TRP A 658 -6.54 27.29 -26.10
CA TRP A 658 -6.32 25.84 -26.01
C TRP A 658 -7.39 25.17 -25.15
N TYR A 659 -7.86 25.84 -24.12
CA TYR A 659 -8.97 25.37 -23.31
C TYR A 659 -10.28 25.32 -24.12
N LYS A 660 -10.51 26.29 -25.01
CA LYS A 660 -11.63 26.30 -25.95
C LYS A 660 -11.58 25.11 -26.91
N LEU A 661 -10.40 24.83 -27.48
CA LEU A 661 -10.21 23.64 -28.33
C LEU A 661 -10.51 22.33 -27.56
N PHE A 662 -10.16 22.26 -26.28
CA PHE A 662 -10.54 21.15 -25.42
C PHE A 662 -12.06 21.06 -25.22
N GLN A 663 -12.74 22.19 -25.01
CA GLN A 663 -14.20 22.23 -24.89
C GLN A 663 -14.91 21.85 -26.21
N GLU A 664 -14.32 22.20 -27.35
CA GLU A 664 -14.76 21.80 -28.69
C GLU A 664 -14.37 20.35 -29.04
N GLU A 665 -13.87 19.62 -28.06
CA GLU A 665 -13.43 18.21 -28.19
C GLU A 665 -12.34 17.97 -29.24
N GLN A 666 -11.54 18.99 -29.55
CA GLN A 666 -10.39 18.87 -30.45
C GLN A 666 -9.17 18.33 -29.69
N PHE A 667 -9.34 17.19 -29.03
CA PHE A 667 -8.37 16.62 -28.08
C PHE A 667 -7.00 16.35 -28.70
N ASP A 668 -6.95 15.88 -29.95
CA ASP A 668 -5.68 15.58 -30.62
C ASP A 668 -4.88 16.84 -30.87
N THR A 669 -5.54 17.88 -31.37
CA THR A 669 -4.89 19.20 -31.60
C THR A 669 -4.30 19.74 -30.30
N VAL A 670 -4.99 19.53 -29.17
CA VAL A 670 -4.48 19.91 -27.85
C VAL A 670 -3.27 19.06 -27.49
N LEU A 671 -3.34 17.72 -27.60
CA LEU A 671 -2.25 16.81 -27.22
C LEU A 671 -1.00 16.99 -28.10
N ASP A 672 -1.16 17.25 -29.40
CA ASP A 672 -0.03 17.40 -30.31
C ASP A 672 0.78 18.69 -30.04
N ASN A 673 0.16 19.70 -29.40
CA ASN A 673 0.80 20.98 -29.15
C ASN A 673 1.09 21.27 -27.69
N ILE A 674 0.41 20.59 -26.74
CA ILE A 674 0.47 20.93 -25.31
C ILE A 674 1.89 20.80 -24.72
N ASP A 675 2.68 19.83 -25.18
CA ASP A 675 4.06 19.64 -24.73
C ASP A 675 4.98 20.78 -25.17
N ASN A 676 4.75 21.30 -26.36
CA ASN A 676 5.48 22.47 -26.83
C ASN A 676 5.14 23.72 -25.99
N LEU A 677 3.86 23.89 -25.62
CA LEU A 677 3.42 24.99 -24.76
C LEU A 677 3.98 24.84 -23.32
N ILE A 678 3.97 23.66 -22.75
CA ILE A 678 4.59 23.37 -21.45
C ILE A 678 6.08 23.73 -21.48
N ASN A 679 6.77 23.35 -22.54
CA ASN A 679 8.18 23.71 -22.74
C ASN A 679 8.38 25.22 -22.98
N GLN A 680 7.51 25.84 -23.77
CA GLN A 680 7.56 27.26 -24.06
C GLN A 680 7.38 28.11 -22.80
N TYR A 681 6.44 27.74 -21.91
CA TYR A 681 6.15 28.44 -20.66
C TYR A 681 6.86 27.85 -19.47
N SER A 682 7.86 26.96 -19.67
CA SER A 682 8.60 26.31 -18.60
C SER A 682 9.12 27.33 -17.57
N GLY A 683 8.71 27.14 -16.29
CA GLY A 683 9.04 28.06 -15.19
C GLY A 683 7.98 29.14 -14.92
N ASP A 684 6.94 29.27 -15.72
CA ASP A 684 5.81 30.17 -15.49
C ASP A 684 4.71 29.47 -14.66
N GLU A 685 3.94 30.25 -13.90
CA GLU A 685 2.81 29.72 -13.11
C GLU A 685 1.72 29.09 -13.99
N ILE A 686 1.58 29.57 -15.23
CA ILE A 686 0.59 29.03 -16.18
C ILE A 686 0.88 27.58 -16.58
N VAL A 687 2.09 27.08 -16.38
CA VAL A 687 2.45 25.69 -16.73
C VAL A 687 1.59 24.68 -15.98
N SER A 688 1.24 24.96 -14.72
CA SER A 688 0.34 24.09 -13.95
C SER A 688 -1.04 23.95 -14.61
N LYS A 689 -1.55 25.02 -15.23
CA LYS A 689 -2.81 25.02 -16.00
C LYS A 689 -2.69 24.15 -17.26
N TYR A 690 -1.59 24.26 -18.01
CA TYR A 690 -1.34 23.43 -19.19
C TYR A 690 -1.17 21.95 -18.83
N GLU A 691 -0.46 21.65 -17.74
CA GLU A 691 -0.30 20.26 -17.26
C GLU A 691 -1.64 19.65 -16.82
N LEU A 692 -2.50 20.44 -16.15
CA LEU A 692 -3.83 19.99 -15.79
C LEU A 692 -4.72 19.80 -17.03
N LEU A 693 -4.62 20.71 -18.02
CA LEU A 693 -5.33 20.59 -19.29
C LEU A 693 -4.88 19.34 -20.05
N LYS A 694 -3.57 19.05 -20.08
CA LYS A 694 -3.01 17.82 -20.63
C LYS A 694 -3.57 16.59 -19.92
N ALA A 695 -3.59 16.60 -18.58
CA ALA A 695 -4.14 15.50 -17.79
C ALA A 695 -5.62 15.24 -18.16
N ASN A 696 -6.44 16.29 -18.19
CA ASN A 696 -7.84 16.18 -18.55
C ASN A 696 -8.02 15.65 -19.98
N THR A 697 -7.20 16.11 -20.92
CA THR A 697 -7.26 15.67 -22.32
C THR A 697 -6.84 14.20 -22.47
N LEU A 698 -5.80 13.79 -21.76
CA LEU A 698 -5.38 12.38 -21.69
C LEU A 698 -6.48 11.48 -21.09
N GLY A 699 -7.20 11.96 -20.09
CA GLY A 699 -8.35 11.26 -19.53
C GLY A 699 -9.45 11.00 -20.56
N LYS A 700 -9.75 12.01 -21.40
CA LYS A 700 -10.76 11.89 -22.45
C LYS A 700 -10.35 10.92 -23.57
N VAL A 701 -9.08 10.89 -23.95
CA VAL A 701 -8.58 10.11 -25.09
C VAL A 701 -8.05 8.73 -24.67
N ASN A 702 -7.28 8.66 -23.59
CA ASN A 702 -6.57 7.46 -23.14
C ASN A 702 -7.19 6.79 -21.91
N GLY A 703 -8.24 7.38 -21.34
CA GLY A 703 -9.02 6.82 -20.25
C GLY A 703 -8.44 7.02 -18.84
N LEU A 704 -9.08 6.38 -17.87
CA LEU A 704 -8.88 6.59 -16.44
C LEU A 704 -7.45 6.38 -15.96
N ALA A 705 -6.76 5.35 -16.45
CA ALA A 705 -5.39 5.04 -16.02
C ALA A 705 -4.41 6.15 -16.43
N ALA A 706 -4.53 6.67 -17.65
CA ALA A 706 -3.71 7.78 -18.13
C ALA A 706 -4.04 9.08 -17.40
N TYR A 707 -5.33 9.32 -17.13
CA TYR A 707 -5.80 10.46 -16.35
C TYR A 707 -5.21 10.47 -14.95
N LYS A 708 -5.34 9.37 -14.23
CA LYS A 708 -4.79 9.21 -12.87
C LYS A 708 -3.29 9.50 -12.84
N LYS A 709 -2.53 8.88 -13.74
CA LYS A 709 -1.08 9.06 -13.84
C LYS A 709 -0.69 10.52 -14.12
N ALA A 710 -1.42 11.18 -15.00
CA ALA A 710 -1.16 12.58 -15.33
C ALA A 710 -1.53 13.52 -14.16
N LEU A 711 -2.66 13.28 -13.47
CA LEU A 711 -3.05 14.02 -12.27
C LEU A 711 -2.05 13.85 -11.11
N GLU A 712 -1.52 12.64 -10.91
CA GLU A 712 -0.44 12.40 -9.95
C GLU A 712 0.77 13.30 -10.26
N GLY A 713 1.13 13.43 -11.55
CA GLY A 713 2.18 14.34 -11.99
C GLY A 713 1.88 15.81 -11.65
N VAL A 714 0.66 16.28 -11.90
CA VAL A 714 0.26 17.66 -11.58
C VAL A 714 0.25 17.90 -10.07
N ALA A 715 -0.36 17.00 -9.28
CA ALA A 715 -0.43 17.12 -7.83
C ALA A 715 0.96 17.11 -7.16
N ASP A 716 1.88 16.31 -7.69
CA ASP A 716 3.22 16.17 -7.15
C ASP A 716 4.17 17.30 -7.56
N ASN A 717 4.05 17.79 -8.80
CA ASN A 717 4.95 18.82 -9.31
C ASN A 717 4.50 20.24 -8.91
N TYR A 718 3.19 20.46 -8.70
CA TYR A 718 2.61 21.77 -8.40
C TYR A 718 1.75 21.78 -7.13
N PRO A 719 2.22 21.27 -5.97
CA PRO A 719 1.39 21.05 -4.78
C PRO A 719 0.81 22.34 -4.18
N ASN A 720 1.40 23.48 -4.48
CA ASN A 720 1.01 24.79 -3.92
C ASN A 720 0.09 25.59 -4.83
N THR A 721 -0.02 25.23 -6.12
CA THR A 721 -0.94 25.89 -7.07
C THR A 721 -2.37 25.36 -6.90
N ASP A 722 -3.33 26.11 -7.41
CA ASP A 722 -4.73 25.69 -7.35
C ASP A 722 -4.98 24.46 -8.24
N GLU A 723 -4.28 24.33 -9.35
CA GLU A 723 -4.32 23.17 -10.25
C GLU A 723 -3.78 21.91 -9.55
N GLY A 724 -2.69 22.03 -8.81
CA GLY A 724 -2.13 20.90 -8.04
C GLY A 724 -3.02 20.45 -6.89
N LYS A 725 -3.64 21.42 -6.19
CA LYS A 725 -4.65 21.11 -5.14
C LYS A 725 -5.89 20.45 -5.74
N ASN A 726 -6.39 20.95 -6.87
CA ASN A 726 -7.51 20.38 -7.62
C ASN A 726 -7.19 18.96 -8.10
N ALA A 727 -6.01 18.74 -8.68
CA ALA A 727 -5.57 17.42 -9.09
C ALA A 727 -5.54 16.43 -7.90
N ARG A 728 -5.08 16.88 -6.73
CA ARG A 728 -5.07 16.05 -5.50
C ARG A 728 -6.49 15.74 -5.03
N GLU A 729 -7.38 16.71 -5.04
CA GLU A 729 -8.78 16.49 -4.66
C GLU A 729 -9.48 15.48 -5.59
N ILE A 730 -9.25 15.57 -6.90
CA ILE A 730 -9.77 14.60 -7.86
C ILE A 730 -9.22 13.20 -7.58
N LEU A 731 -7.92 13.08 -7.31
CA LEU A 731 -7.27 11.80 -6.99
C LEU A 731 -7.82 11.17 -5.71
N GLU A 732 -8.16 11.97 -4.71
CA GLU A 732 -8.63 11.47 -3.41
C GLU A 732 -10.13 11.18 -3.40
N LYS A 733 -10.94 12.02 -4.07
CA LYS A 733 -12.40 11.93 -4.00
C LYS A 733 -13.05 11.24 -5.20
N GLN A 734 -12.57 11.49 -6.42
CA GLN A 734 -13.23 11.04 -7.65
C GLN A 734 -12.62 9.76 -8.22
N ILE A 735 -11.30 9.67 -8.33
CA ILE A 735 -10.63 8.50 -8.93
C ILE A 735 -11.00 7.18 -8.25
N PRO A 736 -11.08 7.06 -6.91
CA PRO A 736 -11.43 5.79 -6.28
C PRO A 736 -12.84 5.30 -6.62
N SER A 737 -13.78 6.20 -6.84
CA SER A 737 -15.14 5.84 -7.26
C SER A 737 -15.18 5.39 -8.73
N LEU A 738 -14.42 6.07 -9.60
CA LEU A 738 -14.33 5.70 -11.02
C LEU A 738 -13.58 4.37 -11.24
N GLU A 739 -12.61 4.05 -10.41
CA GLU A 739 -11.88 2.77 -10.45
C GLU A 739 -12.80 1.59 -10.07
N LYS A 740 -13.72 1.81 -9.13
CA LYS A 740 -14.69 0.79 -8.69
C LYS A 740 -15.83 0.53 -9.67
N MET A 741 -16.00 1.38 -10.68
CA MET A 741 -17.05 1.18 -11.70
C MET A 741 -16.67 -0.03 -12.57
N ASP A 742 -17.49 -1.06 -12.56
CA ASP A 742 -17.34 -2.25 -13.39
C ASP A 742 -18.60 -2.52 -14.22
N PHE A 743 -18.49 -3.40 -15.20
CA PHE A 743 -19.63 -3.79 -16.03
C PHE A 743 -20.70 -4.48 -15.18
N THR A 744 -21.93 -3.99 -15.30
CA THR A 744 -23.08 -4.56 -14.61
C THR A 744 -23.86 -5.47 -15.57
N ALA A 745 -24.30 -6.61 -15.04
CA ALA A 745 -25.17 -7.55 -15.75
C ALA A 745 -26.67 -7.25 -15.56
N VAL A 746 -27.00 -6.17 -14.83
CA VAL A 746 -28.38 -5.84 -14.49
C VAL A 746 -29.08 -5.20 -15.69
N ASP A 747 -30.34 -5.61 -15.98
CA ASP A 747 -31.22 -4.99 -16.96
C ASP A 747 -31.38 -3.49 -16.67
N GLY A 748 -30.56 -2.69 -17.34
CA GLY A 748 -30.62 -1.24 -17.26
C GLY A 748 -31.91 -0.74 -17.93
N LYS A 749 -32.52 0.30 -17.36
CA LYS A 749 -33.73 0.93 -17.93
C LYS A 749 -33.46 1.77 -19.18
N ASN A 750 -32.17 2.07 -19.47
CA ASN A 750 -31.74 2.90 -20.59
C ASN A 750 -30.63 2.20 -21.37
N TRP A 751 -30.86 1.94 -22.63
CA TRP A 751 -29.95 1.28 -23.54
C TRP A 751 -29.49 2.23 -24.65
N LYS A 752 -28.39 1.90 -25.30
CA LYS A 752 -27.80 2.63 -26.41
C LYS A 752 -27.41 1.65 -27.51
N ILE A 753 -27.47 2.13 -28.75
CA ILE A 753 -26.86 1.49 -29.90
C ILE A 753 -25.64 2.32 -30.27
N VAL A 754 -24.49 1.69 -30.36
CA VAL A 754 -23.21 2.33 -30.65
C VAL A 754 -22.63 1.76 -31.92
N TYR A 755 -22.32 2.64 -32.87
CA TYR A 755 -21.58 2.31 -34.07
C TYR A 755 -20.16 2.85 -33.93
N ALA A 756 -19.17 1.93 -33.81
CA ALA A 756 -17.77 2.29 -33.73
C ALA A 756 -17.21 2.55 -35.14
N VAL A 757 -16.77 3.77 -35.40
CA VAL A 757 -16.28 4.20 -36.72
C VAL A 757 -14.82 4.64 -36.59
N PRO A 758 -13.93 4.27 -37.52
CA PRO A 758 -12.57 4.77 -37.55
C PRO A 758 -12.54 6.29 -37.59
N LYS A 759 -11.62 6.86 -36.83
CA LYS A 759 -11.46 8.33 -36.79
C LYS A 759 -11.10 8.88 -38.18
N GLY A 760 -11.76 9.98 -38.58
CA GLY A 760 -11.56 10.62 -39.86
C GLY A 760 -12.43 10.06 -41.00
N ASP A 761 -13.14 8.95 -40.80
CA ASP A 761 -14.10 8.44 -41.78
C ASP A 761 -15.44 9.21 -41.70
N THR A 762 -15.36 10.49 -42.10
CA THR A 762 -16.53 11.39 -42.13
C THR A 762 -17.61 10.94 -43.09
N LYS A 763 -17.28 10.09 -44.06
CA LYS A 763 -18.23 9.56 -45.03
C LYS A 763 -19.13 8.52 -44.37
N THR A 764 -18.57 7.57 -43.67
CA THR A 764 -19.32 6.55 -42.91
C THR A 764 -20.13 7.18 -41.80
N VAL A 765 -19.55 8.13 -41.05
CA VAL A 765 -20.31 8.88 -40.02
C VAL A 765 -21.55 9.55 -40.60
N LYS A 766 -21.42 10.34 -41.70
CA LYS A 766 -22.56 10.99 -42.32
C LYS A 766 -23.61 10.01 -42.83
N GLN A 767 -23.18 8.88 -43.43
CA GLN A 767 -24.10 7.84 -43.90
C GLN A 767 -24.91 7.25 -42.73
N ILE A 768 -24.27 6.94 -41.61
CA ILE A 768 -24.94 6.42 -40.43
C ILE A 768 -25.88 7.46 -39.83
N GLU A 769 -25.43 8.71 -39.69
CA GLU A 769 -26.26 9.81 -39.13
C GLU A 769 -27.47 10.12 -40.00
N GLU A 770 -27.32 10.12 -41.32
CA GLU A 770 -28.43 10.35 -42.25
C GLU A 770 -29.44 9.21 -42.22
N ALA A 771 -28.97 7.95 -42.18
CA ALA A 771 -29.83 6.79 -42.01
C ALA A 771 -30.61 6.82 -40.68
N ILE A 772 -29.94 7.16 -39.58
CA ILE A 772 -30.61 7.30 -38.24
C ILE A 772 -31.58 8.46 -38.27
N LYS A 773 -31.23 9.62 -38.80
CA LYS A 773 -32.16 10.77 -38.91
C LYS A 773 -33.38 10.43 -39.72
N LYS A 774 -33.21 9.70 -40.81
CA LYS A 774 -34.36 9.24 -41.65
C LYS A 774 -35.24 8.27 -40.86
N PHE A 775 -34.63 7.34 -40.14
CA PHE A 775 -35.33 6.39 -39.27
C PHE A 775 -36.20 7.13 -38.19
N LEU A 776 -35.56 8.06 -37.47
CA LEU A 776 -36.19 8.84 -36.40
C LEU A 776 -37.35 9.74 -36.95
N SER A 777 -37.26 10.21 -38.18
CA SER A 777 -38.30 11.08 -38.80
C SER A 777 -39.54 10.32 -39.26
N VAL A 778 -39.40 9.05 -39.61
CA VAL A 778 -40.52 8.22 -40.14
C VAL A 778 -41.33 7.61 -38.99
N GLU A 779 -40.71 7.19 -37.92
CA GLU A 779 -41.30 6.42 -36.86
C GLU A 779 -41.78 7.26 -35.64
N ASN A 780 -41.65 8.59 -35.70
CA ASN A 780 -42.07 9.55 -34.67
C ASN A 780 -41.57 9.22 -33.24
N PHE A 781 -40.33 8.83 -33.14
CA PHE A 781 -39.65 8.47 -31.87
C PHE A 781 -39.19 9.71 -31.12
N GLU A 782 -40.08 10.46 -30.49
CA GLU A 782 -39.80 11.73 -29.77
C GLU A 782 -38.77 11.57 -28.63
N ARG A 783 -38.39 10.35 -28.23
CA ARG A 783 -37.51 10.08 -27.07
C ARG A 783 -36.12 9.61 -27.48
N LEU A 784 -35.91 9.27 -28.73
CA LEU A 784 -34.58 8.84 -29.20
C LEU A 784 -33.77 10.05 -29.66
N THR A 785 -32.53 10.12 -29.19
CA THR A 785 -31.57 11.16 -29.58
C THR A 785 -30.27 10.53 -30.08
N THR A 786 -29.54 11.28 -30.87
CA THR A 786 -28.24 10.83 -31.40
C THR A 786 -27.11 11.75 -30.95
N SER A 787 -25.94 11.16 -30.74
CA SER A 787 -24.70 11.91 -30.53
C SER A 787 -23.54 11.31 -31.34
N PHE A 788 -22.54 12.16 -31.58
CA PHE A 788 -21.24 11.73 -32.10
C PHE A 788 -20.22 11.92 -30.99
N ASP A 789 -19.74 10.80 -30.43
CA ASP A 789 -18.87 10.79 -29.26
C ASP A 789 -17.47 10.36 -29.69
N LYS A 790 -16.44 11.14 -29.34
CA LYS A 790 -15.05 10.73 -29.50
C LYS A 790 -14.68 9.68 -28.46
N TYR A 791 -14.18 8.55 -28.90
CA TYR A 791 -13.83 7.44 -28.00
C TYR A 791 -12.33 7.48 -27.64
N ASN A 792 -11.46 7.29 -28.63
CA ASN A 792 -10.02 7.27 -28.44
C ASN A 792 -9.27 7.92 -29.62
N LYS A 793 -7.96 7.68 -29.75
CA LYS A 793 -7.14 8.20 -30.88
C LYS A 793 -7.53 7.64 -32.24
N THR A 794 -8.12 6.47 -32.30
CA THR A 794 -8.37 5.68 -33.54
C THR A 794 -9.83 5.56 -33.88
N GLU A 795 -10.74 5.75 -32.91
CA GLU A 795 -12.17 5.46 -33.06
C GLU A 795 -13.05 6.56 -32.49
N SER A 796 -14.21 6.71 -33.11
CA SER A 796 -15.31 7.55 -32.64
C SER A 796 -16.61 6.75 -32.70
N PHE A 797 -17.62 7.17 -31.94
CA PHE A 797 -18.91 6.49 -31.87
C PHE A 797 -20.02 7.36 -32.39
N VAL A 798 -20.90 6.80 -33.24
CA VAL A 798 -22.22 7.33 -33.49
C VAL A 798 -23.20 6.56 -32.58
N VAL A 799 -23.91 7.28 -31.71
CA VAL A 799 -24.69 6.68 -30.62
C VAL A 799 -26.17 7.06 -30.74
N ILE A 800 -27.05 6.08 -30.57
CA ILE A 800 -28.50 6.30 -30.39
C ILE A 800 -28.81 6.10 -28.93
N HIS A 801 -29.46 7.09 -28.33
CA HIS A 801 -29.82 7.11 -26.90
C HIS A 801 -31.33 6.96 -26.69
N GLY A 802 -31.75 6.60 -25.48
CA GLY A 802 -33.15 6.60 -25.06
C GLY A 802 -33.88 5.28 -25.28
N LEU A 803 -33.18 4.20 -25.60
CA LEU A 803 -33.79 2.88 -25.80
C LEU A 803 -34.14 2.24 -24.45
N LYS A 804 -35.39 1.77 -24.31
CA LYS A 804 -35.95 1.35 -23.01
C LYS A 804 -35.55 -0.03 -22.52
N SER A 805 -35.04 -0.92 -23.40
CA SER A 805 -34.58 -2.26 -23.05
C SER A 805 -33.53 -2.77 -24.06
N GLU A 806 -32.80 -3.83 -23.70
CA GLU A 806 -31.88 -4.51 -24.61
C GLU A 806 -32.59 -5.07 -25.84
N ALA A 807 -33.73 -5.77 -25.62
CA ALA A 807 -34.53 -6.34 -26.70
C ALA A 807 -34.96 -5.24 -27.67
N TYR A 808 -35.48 -4.11 -27.16
CA TYR A 808 -35.86 -2.99 -28.00
C TYR A 808 -34.68 -2.37 -28.76
N ALA A 809 -33.50 -2.29 -28.14
CA ALA A 809 -32.29 -1.82 -28.84
C ALA A 809 -31.86 -2.79 -29.94
N ARG A 810 -32.04 -4.09 -29.72
CA ARG A 810 -31.74 -5.13 -30.71
C ARG A 810 -32.68 -5.03 -31.89
N ASP A 811 -33.99 -4.92 -31.64
CA ASP A 811 -35.02 -4.76 -32.69
C ASP A 811 -34.76 -3.51 -33.54
N VAL A 812 -34.45 -2.36 -32.90
CA VAL A 812 -34.11 -1.11 -33.61
C VAL A 812 -32.83 -1.27 -34.42
N SER A 813 -31.82 -1.96 -33.91
CA SER A 813 -30.56 -2.18 -34.65
C SER A 813 -30.76 -3.08 -35.88
N GLU A 814 -31.65 -4.08 -35.79
CA GLU A 814 -32.02 -4.97 -36.90
C GLU A 814 -32.81 -4.22 -37.96
N LEU A 815 -33.77 -3.38 -37.56
CA LEU A 815 -34.50 -2.53 -38.51
C LEU A 815 -33.59 -1.59 -39.28
N LEU A 816 -32.63 -0.94 -38.58
CA LEU A 816 -31.67 -0.06 -39.20
C LEU A 816 -30.73 -0.80 -40.16
N ARG A 817 -30.43 -2.07 -39.91
CA ARG A 817 -29.55 -2.91 -40.75
C ARG A 817 -30.29 -3.46 -41.98
N ASP A 818 -31.49 -4.03 -41.78
CA ASP A 818 -32.11 -4.91 -42.77
C ASP A 818 -33.11 -4.15 -43.69
N GLU A 819 -33.72 -3.04 -43.21
CA GLU A 819 -34.66 -2.30 -44.04
C GLU A 819 -34.02 -1.40 -45.08
N LYS A 820 -34.48 -1.54 -46.36
CA LYS A 820 -33.94 -0.82 -47.50
C LYS A 820 -33.87 0.71 -47.37
N PRO A 821 -34.78 1.41 -46.69
CA PRO A 821 -34.71 2.87 -46.56
C PRO A 821 -33.50 3.35 -45.73
N TYR A 822 -32.96 2.55 -44.81
CA TYR A 822 -31.92 2.93 -43.84
C TYR A 822 -30.61 2.26 -44.14
N LYS A 823 -30.56 0.96 -44.20
CA LYS A 823 -29.44 0.07 -44.61
C LYS A 823 -28.09 0.44 -43.97
N VAL A 824 -28.04 0.51 -42.64
CA VAL A 824 -26.80 0.68 -41.91
C VAL A 824 -26.06 -0.65 -41.81
N SER A 825 -25.11 -0.88 -42.71
CA SER A 825 -24.32 -2.14 -42.77
C SER A 825 -23.22 -2.22 -41.70
N HIS A 826 -22.98 -1.16 -40.93
CA HIS A 826 -21.95 -1.12 -39.89
C HIS A 826 -22.40 -1.92 -38.66
N PRO A 827 -21.50 -2.71 -38.02
CA PRO A 827 -21.88 -3.50 -36.86
C PRO A 827 -22.30 -2.62 -35.67
N ALA A 828 -23.48 -2.96 -35.12
CA ALA A 828 -24.05 -2.27 -33.98
C ALA A 828 -23.63 -2.94 -32.66
N ILE A 829 -23.21 -2.16 -31.70
CA ILE A 829 -22.93 -2.59 -30.33
C ILE A 829 -24.10 -2.13 -29.45
N ILE A 830 -24.76 -3.09 -28.80
CA ILE A 830 -25.86 -2.83 -27.89
C ILE A 830 -25.32 -2.82 -26.47
N ILE A 831 -25.52 -1.71 -25.77
CA ILE A 831 -24.91 -1.47 -24.45
C ILE A 831 -25.87 -0.71 -23.54
N SER A 832 -25.90 -1.07 -22.25
CA SER A 832 -26.60 -0.27 -21.25
C SER A 832 -25.92 1.09 -21.03
N SER A 833 -26.68 2.10 -20.61
CA SER A 833 -26.10 3.45 -20.34
C SER A 833 -24.98 3.39 -19.30
N ASP A 834 -25.11 2.53 -18.28
CA ASP A 834 -24.11 2.37 -17.22
C ASP A 834 -22.83 1.76 -17.77
N ASN A 835 -22.93 0.67 -18.55
CA ASN A 835 -21.77 0.05 -19.18
C ASN A 835 -21.14 0.96 -20.24
N TYR A 836 -21.93 1.76 -20.95
CA TYR A 836 -21.43 2.80 -21.86
C TYR A 836 -20.58 3.82 -21.13
N THR A 837 -20.99 4.23 -19.93
CA THR A 837 -20.22 5.13 -19.09
C THR A 837 -18.88 4.49 -18.68
N VAL A 838 -18.88 3.20 -18.33
CA VAL A 838 -17.66 2.45 -17.99
C VAL A 838 -16.68 2.42 -19.18
N ILE A 839 -17.14 2.08 -20.39
CA ILE A 839 -16.25 2.05 -21.56
C ILE A 839 -15.75 3.44 -21.95
N GLN A 840 -16.52 4.50 -21.75
CA GLN A 840 -16.07 5.88 -22.01
C GLN A 840 -14.99 6.32 -21.00
N ILE A 841 -15.11 5.94 -19.75
CA ILE A 841 -14.17 6.29 -18.69
C ILE A 841 -12.90 5.44 -18.75
N LYS A 842 -13.05 4.12 -18.84
CA LYS A 842 -11.93 3.16 -18.77
C LYS A 842 -11.29 2.87 -20.14
N LYS A 843 -11.93 3.21 -21.25
CA LYS A 843 -11.52 2.89 -22.65
C LYS A 843 -11.29 1.39 -22.87
N ASN A 844 -12.17 0.56 -22.32
CA ASN A 844 -12.05 -0.89 -22.29
C ASN A 844 -13.17 -1.61 -23.10
N LEU A 845 -13.53 -1.06 -24.27
CA LEU A 845 -14.56 -1.64 -25.17
C LEU A 845 -14.28 -3.10 -25.51
N GLU A 846 -13.02 -3.44 -25.79
CA GLU A 846 -12.63 -4.82 -26.10
C GLU A 846 -12.97 -5.80 -24.96
N ALA A 847 -12.80 -5.35 -23.71
CA ALA A 847 -13.18 -6.16 -22.54
C ALA A 847 -14.70 -6.35 -22.43
N TYR A 848 -15.49 -5.37 -22.88
CA TYR A 848 -16.94 -5.49 -22.95
C TYR A 848 -17.40 -6.46 -24.02
N LEU A 849 -16.72 -6.47 -25.18
CA LEU A 849 -17.03 -7.33 -26.34
C LEU A 849 -16.44 -8.75 -26.22
N ALA A 850 -15.51 -8.98 -25.30
CA ALA A 850 -14.93 -10.30 -25.07
C ALA A 850 -16.02 -11.32 -24.70
N PRO A 851 -15.99 -12.53 -25.25
CA PRO A 851 -16.97 -13.56 -24.93
C PRO A 851 -16.95 -13.79 -23.40
N LYS A 852 -18.11 -13.60 -22.77
CA LYS A 852 -18.26 -13.97 -21.36
C LYS A 852 -18.10 -15.49 -21.29
N ASN A 853 -17.02 -15.97 -20.68
CA ASN A 853 -16.92 -17.39 -20.38
C ASN A 853 -18.13 -17.79 -19.53
N PRO A 854 -18.86 -18.85 -19.91
CA PRO A 854 -20.10 -19.29 -19.26
C PRO A 854 -19.86 -19.74 -17.81
#